data_9636379ef006c6f5f1e4ab1530a92a49
#
_entry.id   9636379ef006c6f5f1e4ab1530a92a49
#
_cell.length_a   1.000
_cell.length_b   1.000
_cell.length_c   1.000
_cell.angle_alpha   90.00
_cell.angle_beta   90.00
_cell.angle_gamma   90.00
#
_symmetry.space_group_name_H-M   'P 1'
#
loop_
_entity.id
_entity.type
_entity.pdbx_description
1 polymer ?
#
loop_
_entity_poly.entity_id
_entity_poly.type
_entity_poly.pdbx_seq_one_letter_code
_entity_poly.pdbx_strand_id
1 'polypeptide(L)'
;MTQEEARLAAQRDRTAYWRRWGPYLSERQWGTVREDYSTTGEAWDYFTHDQARSRAYRWGEDGIAGISDNHQRLCFAIALWNGEDTILKERMFGLTGTEGNHGEDVKEYYFYLDNTPTHSYMKCLYKYPQAAFPYAQLVEENRHRSRNHPEFELLDTGVFADDRYFDVIVEYAKNSPEDILIKVSITNRGPEAKTLDFLPTLWFRNTWSWNSSKEKPAKPFLKVFKSDTDFSIIEASHPTLGDRWLYCEGTTQLLFTENETNHERLFGVSNASPYVKDGINDYVVHGQKEAVNPNLIGTKTSADYKLSIGAGETKIVRLRLSDISPSRPYQEEGVEPFGNEFEEIFQNRISQADEFYHRICPFQLSEDMRSVQRQAFAGMLWSKQFYYYVVEEWLKGDPENPSPPPERKRGRNHEWIHLFNDDILSMPDKWEYPWFAAWDLAFHLLPLAMIDPDFAKYQLDILTREWYMHPNGQIPAYEWAFGDVNPPVHAWAAMRIYQIERKIYGRTDQQFLERVFQKLLLNFTWWVNRKDVEGKNVFQGGFLGLDNIGVFDRSAELPTGGHINQADGTSWMGMYCLNMLTIALELAKDNSIYEDIASKFFEHFLYIADAIDGIGKEEIALWDEADGFYYDALHLPDGHHCRMKVRSVVGLSPLFAVATLEPEDLQMFPGFKRRLEWFIRNRPDLSRNVACMQTPGVGARRLLAIAYQDKLRRILEKMLDETEFLSLYGIRAVSKFHASHPYILAIDGQEYRVDYEPAESSTSLFGGNSNWRGPIWFPINYLIIESLQKFHYYLGDDFKVECPTGSGQMMTLWQVAAELSQRLIQIFLPEASGRRPAYGGTETFQTNSHWRNLILFNEYFHGDNGAGIGASHQTGWTGLVAKLIQQYAEYSGDRTS
;
A
#
# COMPACT_ATOMS: atom_id res chain seq x y z
N MET A 1 20.67 15.31 -15.23
CA MET A 1 19.18 15.41 -15.08
C MET A 1 18.56 14.72 -16.27
N THR A 2 17.84 13.64 -16.03
CA THR A 2 17.13 12.90 -17.07
C THR A 2 15.88 13.64 -17.54
N GLN A 3 15.26 13.20 -18.64
CA GLN A 3 14.02 13.83 -19.12
C GLN A 3 12.86 13.65 -18.10
N GLU A 4 12.81 12.51 -17.41
CA GLU A 4 11.79 12.30 -16.36
C GLU A 4 12.02 13.21 -15.15
N GLU A 5 13.27 13.41 -14.72
CA GLU A 5 13.60 14.41 -13.69
C GLU A 5 13.21 15.84 -14.11
N ALA A 6 13.35 16.18 -15.40
CA ALA A 6 12.91 17.48 -15.93
C ALA A 6 11.37 17.64 -15.84
N ARG A 7 10.60 16.56 -16.12
CA ARG A 7 9.14 16.56 -15.95
C ARG A 7 8.74 16.69 -14.48
N LEU A 8 9.43 16.00 -13.58
CA LEU A 8 9.22 16.15 -12.13
C LEU A 8 9.51 17.59 -11.67
N ALA A 9 10.56 18.21 -12.18
CA ALA A 9 10.86 19.60 -11.89
C ALA A 9 9.77 20.53 -12.44
N ALA A 10 9.32 20.35 -13.67
CA ALA A 10 8.23 21.14 -14.24
C ALA A 10 6.92 20.99 -13.45
N GLN A 11 6.60 19.78 -12.97
CA GLN A 11 5.46 19.51 -12.09
C GLN A 11 5.59 20.24 -10.74
N ARG A 12 6.77 20.17 -10.09
CA ARG A 12 7.05 20.85 -8.82
C ARG A 12 6.95 22.35 -8.96
N ASP A 13 7.53 22.90 -10.04
CA ASP A 13 7.59 24.33 -10.31
C ASP A 13 6.29 24.86 -10.94
N ARG A 14 5.30 23.97 -11.13
CA ARG A 14 3.97 24.26 -11.69
C ARG A 14 4.00 24.88 -13.09
N THR A 15 5.03 24.57 -13.87
CA THR A 15 5.13 25.01 -15.27
C THR A 15 4.49 24.04 -16.24
N ALA A 16 4.35 22.76 -15.87
CA ALA A 16 3.58 21.75 -16.59
C ALA A 16 3.00 20.70 -15.62
N TYR A 17 1.75 20.31 -15.79
CA TYR A 17 1.02 19.43 -14.87
C TYR A 17 1.06 17.98 -15.35
N TRP A 18 2.25 17.37 -15.41
CA TRP A 18 2.44 16.01 -15.91
C TRP A 18 1.64 14.93 -15.15
N ARG A 19 1.41 15.11 -13.85
CA ARG A 19 0.61 14.20 -13.03
C ARG A 19 -0.90 14.49 -13.05
N ARG A 20 -1.37 15.34 -13.95
CA ARG A 20 -2.81 15.59 -14.10
C ARG A 20 -3.55 14.32 -14.49
N TRP A 21 -3.00 13.53 -15.38
CA TRP A 21 -3.49 12.22 -15.76
C TRP A 21 -2.61 11.14 -15.19
N GLY A 22 -3.22 10.08 -14.66
CA GLY A 22 -2.52 8.94 -14.10
C GLY A 22 -3.45 7.78 -13.79
N PRO A 23 -2.93 6.69 -13.21
CA PRO A 23 -3.68 5.48 -12.93
C PRO A 23 -4.52 5.62 -11.64
N TYR A 24 -5.39 6.62 -11.60
CA TYR A 24 -6.10 7.03 -10.37
C TYR A 24 -7.42 6.30 -10.13
N LEU A 25 -7.77 5.31 -10.96
CA LEU A 25 -8.90 4.41 -10.76
C LEU A 25 -8.50 3.24 -9.86
N SER A 26 -9.45 2.68 -9.11
CA SER A 26 -9.29 1.37 -8.49
C SER A 26 -9.60 0.26 -9.50
N GLU A 27 -9.20 -0.98 -9.19
CA GLU A 27 -9.62 -2.15 -9.97
C GLU A 27 -10.98 -2.67 -9.48
N ARG A 28 -11.43 -2.21 -8.31
CA ARG A 28 -12.71 -2.51 -7.69
C ARG A 28 -13.22 -1.36 -6.82
N GLN A 29 -14.50 -1.00 -6.94
CA GLN A 29 -15.19 -0.03 -6.07
C GLN A 29 -16.31 -0.66 -5.23
N TRP A 30 -16.93 -1.74 -5.70
CA TRP A 30 -17.87 -2.52 -4.92
C TRP A 30 -17.19 -3.14 -3.68
N GLY A 31 -17.93 -3.35 -2.59
CA GLY A 31 -17.35 -3.88 -1.35
C GLY A 31 -16.44 -2.92 -0.59
N THR A 32 -16.40 -1.62 -0.95
CA THR A 32 -15.65 -0.62 -0.19
C THR A 32 -16.52 0.00 0.90
N VAL A 33 -15.89 0.38 2.00
CA VAL A 33 -16.58 1.01 3.14
C VAL A 33 -17.23 2.35 2.78
N ARG A 34 -16.78 3.01 1.72
CA ARG A 34 -17.35 4.29 1.24
C ARG A 34 -18.67 4.09 0.54
N GLU A 35 -18.80 3.03 -0.27
CA GLU A 35 -20.03 2.69 -1.00
C GLU A 35 -21.05 1.90 -0.14
N ASP A 36 -20.71 1.59 1.11
CA ASP A 36 -21.58 0.87 2.03
C ASP A 36 -22.64 1.78 2.68
N TYR A 37 -23.91 1.49 2.45
CA TYR A 37 -25.07 2.13 3.08
C TYR A 37 -25.93 1.11 3.86
N SER A 38 -25.34 -0.03 4.24
CA SER A 38 -26.00 -1.08 5.01
C SER A 38 -26.27 -0.66 6.48
N THR A 39 -27.10 -1.44 7.16
CA THR A 39 -27.38 -1.29 8.60
C THR A 39 -26.29 -1.89 9.47
N THR A 40 -25.58 -2.91 8.94
CA THR A 40 -24.63 -3.73 9.68
C THR A 40 -23.22 -3.19 9.59
N GLY A 41 -22.91 -2.37 8.58
CA GLY A 41 -21.55 -1.92 8.28
C GLY A 41 -20.72 -2.95 7.52
N GLU A 42 -21.36 -4.01 6.98
CA GLU A 42 -20.72 -5.03 6.18
C GLU A 42 -20.57 -4.57 4.73
N ALA A 43 -19.46 -3.90 4.45
CA ALA A 43 -19.23 -3.25 3.16
C ALA A 43 -19.07 -4.25 2.02
N TRP A 44 -18.44 -5.37 2.28
CA TRP A 44 -18.14 -6.40 1.27
C TRP A 44 -19.40 -6.98 0.64
N ASP A 45 -20.45 -7.16 1.43
CA ASP A 45 -21.71 -7.80 1.03
C ASP A 45 -22.84 -6.82 0.74
N TYR A 46 -22.58 -5.49 0.82
CA TYR A 46 -23.62 -4.50 0.59
C TYR A 46 -24.24 -4.57 -0.80
N PHE A 47 -23.42 -4.79 -1.83
CA PHE A 47 -23.88 -5.17 -3.15
C PHE A 47 -22.83 -6.07 -3.84
N THR A 48 -23.29 -6.95 -4.73
CA THR A 48 -22.45 -7.97 -5.35
C THR A 48 -21.66 -7.42 -6.53
N HIS A 49 -20.64 -8.19 -6.98
CA HIS A 49 -19.91 -7.92 -8.21
C HIS A 49 -20.86 -7.79 -9.43
N ASP A 50 -21.90 -8.63 -9.53
CA ASP A 50 -22.90 -8.52 -10.59
C ASP A 50 -23.67 -7.19 -10.52
N GLN A 51 -24.02 -6.71 -9.34
CA GLN A 51 -24.69 -5.43 -9.17
C GLN A 51 -23.79 -4.23 -9.44
N ALA A 52 -22.47 -4.37 -9.31
CA ALA A 52 -21.49 -3.31 -9.52
C ALA A 52 -21.56 -2.71 -10.94
N ARG A 53 -21.86 -3.55 -11.96
CA ARG A 53 -22.04 -3.07 -13.35
C ARG A 53 -23.22 -2.13 -13.52
N SER A 54 -24.21 -2.20 -12.63
CA SER A 54 -25.47 -1.43 -12.71
C SER A 54 -25.51 -0.22 -11.78
N ARG A 55 -24.55 -0.07 -10.85
CA ARG A 55 -24.48 1.08 -9.95
C ARG A 55 -23.50 2.12 -10.46
N ALA A 56 -23.93 3.38 -10.57
CA ALA A 56 -23.01 4.50 -10.63
C ALA A 56 -22.49 4.77 -9.22
N TYR A 57 -21.17 4.80 -9.07
CA TYR A 57 -20.53 5.02 -7.78
C TYR A 57 -20.47 6.49 -7.40
N ARG A 58 -20.43 6.77 -6.09
CA ARG A 58 -20.25 8.11 -5.57
C ARG A 58 -18.81 8.43 -5.22
N TRP A 59 -18.13 7.48 -4.58
CA TRP A 59 -16.89 7.74 -3.87
C TRP A 59 -15.62 7.38 -4.67
N GLY A 60 -15.77 6.89 -5.86
CA GLY A 60 -14.69 6.55 -6.76
C GLY A 60 -15.18 5.89 -8.03
N GLU A 61 -14.28 5.49 -8.90
CA GLU A 61 -14.54 4.74 -10.12
C GLU A 61 -13.60 3.55 -10.22
N ASP A 62 -14.05 2.47 -10.86
CA ASP A 62 -13.24 1.29 -11.12
C ASP A 62 -13.10 0.98 -12.62
N GLY A 63 -11.99 0.31 -12.98
CA GLY A 63 -11.78 -0.12 -14.36
C GLY A 63 -10.39 -0.73 -14.56
N ILE A 64 -10.32 -1.75 -15.43
CA ILE A 64 -9.09 -2.50 -15.72
C ILE A 64 -8.07 -1.60 -16.44
N ALA A 65 -6.84 -1.55 -15.92
CA ALA A 65 -5.76 -0.71 -16.44
C ALA A 65 -6.15 0.76 -16.58
N GLY A 66 -7.02 1.24 -15.71
CA GLY A 66 -7.69 2.53 -15.85
C GLY A 66 -6.80 3.74 -15.58
N ILE A 67 -7.10 4.84 -16.29
CA ILE A 67 -6.53 6.16 -16.05
C ILE A 67 -7.64 7.21 -15.91
N SER A 68 -7.34 8.29 -15.19
CA SER A 68 -8.23 9.46 -15.11
C SER A 68 -7.44 10.76 -14.93
N ASP A 69 -8.14 11.90 -15.05
CA ASP A 69 -7.60 13.13 -14.49
C ASP A 69 -7.55 13.04 -12.94
N ASN A 70 -6.79 13.91 -12.32
CA ASN A 70 -6.50 13.91 -10.88
C ASN A 70 -7.70 14.15 -9.94
N HIS A 71 -8.92 14.32 -10.48
CA HIS A 71 -10.18 14.37 -9.74
C HIS A 71 -11.21 13.36 -10.25
N GLN A 72 -10.78 12.39 -11.04
CA GLN A 72 -11.67 11.41 -11.67
C GLN A 72 -12.89 11.99 -12.38
N ARG A 73 -12.74 13.14 -13.06
CA ARG A 73 -13.85 13.71 -13.83
C ARG A 73 -14.12 12.93 -15.10
N LEU A 74 -13.03 12.62 -15.84
CA LEU A 74 -13.06 11.80 -17.05
C LEU A 74 -12.16 10.59 -16.84
N CYS A 75 -12.73 9.41 -17.02
CA CYS A 75 -12.10 8.12 -16.79
C CYS A 75 -12.00 7.33 -18.08
N PHE A 76 -10.89 6.63 -18.27
CA PHE A 76 -10.67 5.69 -19.35
C PHE A 76 -10.19 4.36 -18.78
N ALA A 77 -10.75 3.24 -19.26
CA ALA A 77 -10.29 1.89 -18.95
C ALA A 77 -10.60 0.94 -20.10
N ILE A 78 -10.13 -0.30 -20.02
CA ILE A 78 -10.46 -1.34 -20.99
C ILE A 78 -11.58 -2.24 -20.46
N ALA A 79 -12.41 -2.75 -21.39
CA ALA A 79 -13.31 -3.85 -21.13
C ALA A 79 -13.14 -4.93 -22.19
N LEU A 80 -13.50 -6.17 -21.86
CA LEU A 80 -13.26 -7.35 -22.68
C LEU A 80 -14.45 -8.30 -22.63
N TRP A 81 -14.72 -8.98 -23.77
CA TRP A 81 -15.67 -10.07 -23.80
C TRP A 81 -15.21 -11.17 -24.75
N ASN A 82 -15.05 -12.39 -24.20
CA ASN A 82 -14.55 -13.53 -24.93
C ASN A 82 -15.64 -14.36 -25.68
N GLY A 83 -16.88 -13.88 -25.65
CA GLY A 83 -18.03 -14.57 -26.24
C GLY A 83 -18.67 -15.65 -25.35
N GLU A 84 -18.06 -15.96 -24.22
CA GLU A 84 -18.49 -17.02 -23.30
C GLU A 84 -18.88 -16.49 -21.91
N ASP A 85 -18.31 -15.34 -21.50
CA ASP A 85 -18.59 -14.73 -20.20
C ASP A 85 -20.03 -14.27 -20.08
N THR A 86 -20.56 -14.40 -18.87
CA THR A 86 -21.92 -13.96 -18.52
C THR A 86 -21.99 -12.46 -18.20
N ILE A 87 -20.84 -11.82 -17.98
CA ILE A 87 -20.73 -10.41 -17.65
C ILE A 87 -19.58 -9.81 -18.48
N LEU A 88 -19.76 -8.62 -19.02
CA LEU A 88 -18.69 -7.85 -19.63
C LEU A 88 -17.57 -7.60 -18.61
N LYS A 89 -16.34 -7.99 -18.91
CA LYS A 89 -15.18 -7.80 -18.02
C LYS A 89 -14.72 -6.34 -18.05
N GLU A 90 -15.30 -5.52 -17.17
CA GLU A 90 -14.97 -4.10 -16.98
C GLU A 90 -14.17 -3.85 -15.71
N ARG A 91 -14.17 -4.77 -14.76
CA ARG A 91 -13.51 -4.69 -13.44
C ARG A 91 -13.02 -6.04 -13.01
N MET A 92 -12.03 -6.04 -12.11
CA MET A 92 -11.49 -7.28 -11.56
C MET A 92 -12.49 -7.94 -10.61
N PHE A 93 -12.52 -9.27 -10.62
CA PHE A 93 -13.32 -10.08 -9.73
C PHE A 93 -12.48 -10.62 -8.58
N GLY A 94 -13.11 -10.79 -7.43
CA GLY A 94 -12.56 -11.47 -6.28
C GLY A 94 -13.66 -11.84 -5.30
N LEU A 95 -13.26 -12.47 -4.21
CA LEU A 95 -14.16 -12.94 -3.17
C LEU A 95 -14.37 -11.84 -2.12
N THR A 96 -15.58 -11.77 -1.59
CA THR A 96 -15.88 -10.99 -0.38
C THR A 96 -15.41 -11.75 0.86
N GLY A 97 -15.38 -11.07 2.02
CA GLY A 97 -14.96 -11.70 3.27
C GLY A 97 -15.78 -12.93 3.67
N THR A 98 -17.07 -12.98 3.28
CA THR A 98 -17.96 -14.14 3.54
C THR A 98 -17.88 -15.24 2.47
N GLU A 99 -17.28 -14.95 1.33
CA GLU A 99 -17.10 -15.88 0.21
C GLU A 99 -15.76 -16.62 0.28
N GLY A 100 -14.72 -15.98 0.84
CA GLY A 100 -13.39 -16.57 1.01
C GLY A 100 -13.24 -17.39 2.30
N ASN A 101 -12.46 -18.46 2.28
CA ASN A 101 -12.14 -19.21 3.50
C ASN A 101 -11.09 -18.53 4.38
N HIS A 102 -10.33 -17.58 3.84
CA HIS A 102 -9.38 -16.73 4.56
C HIS A 102 -9.75 -15.23 4.52
N GLY A 103 -10.90 -14.89 3.98
CA GLY A 103 -11.38 -13.52 3.85
C GLY A 103 -11.54 -13.11 2.40
N GLU A 104 -11.44 -11.81 2.15
CA GLU A 104 -11.46 -11.23 0.81
C GLU A 104 -10.14 -11.50 0.07
N ASP A 105 -10.25 -11.77 -1.23
CA ASP A 105 -9.08 -11.96 -2.09
C ASP A 105 -9.44 -11.76 -3.58
N VAL A 106 -8.52 -11.18 -4.35
CA VAL A 106 -8.64 -11.03 -5.80
C VAL A 106 -8.44 -12.38 -6.50
N LYS A 107 -9.33 -12.72 -7.43
CA LYS A 107 -9.26 -13.99 -8.20
C LYS A 107 -9.00 -13.72 -9.68
N GLU A 108 -8.03 -12.85 -9.96
CA GLU A 108 -7.61 -12.42 -11.28
C GLU A 108 -6.09 -12.37 -11.36
N TYR A 109 -5.53 -12.42 -12.58
CA TYR A 109 -4.08 -12.27 -12.79
C TYR A 109 -3.80 -11.04 -13.64
N TYR A 110 -3.23 -10.01 -13.01
CA TYR A 110 -2.77 -8.78 -13.64
C TYR A 110 -1.42 -8.39 -13.04
N PHE A 111 -0.61 -7.64 -13.81
CA PHE A 111 0.77 -7.33 -13.44
C PHE A 111 1.12 -5.92 -13.86
N TYR A 112 1.63 -5.14 -12.94
CA TYR A 112 2.17 -3.82 -13.22
C TYR A 112 3.63 -3.95 -13.60
N LEU A 113 3.93 -3.76 -14.89
CA LEU A 113 5.24 -4.03 -15.46
C LEU A 113 6.15 -2.81 -15.48
N ASP A 114 5.58 -1.63 -15.70
CA ASP A 114 6.31 -0.37 -15.74
C ASP A 114 5.42 0.84 -15.44
N ASN A 115 6.02 1.86 -14.85
CA ASN A 115 5.41 3.17 -14.69
C ASN A 115 6.50 4.19 -14.32
N THR A 116 6.40 5.42 -14.83
CA THR A 116 7.27 6.52 -14.42
C THR A 116 6.56 7.43 -13.41
N PRO A 117 7.29 8.18 -12.57
CA PRO A 117 6.67 9.03 -11.53
C PRO A 117 5.69 10.08 -12.05
N THR A 118 5.90 10.59 -13.26
CA THR A 118 4.97 11.53 -13.92
C THR A 118 3.92 10.84 -14.77
N HIS A 119 3.90 9.50 -14.77
CA HIS A 119 3.03 8.70 -15.62
C HIS A 119 3.22 9.03 -17.12
N SER A 120 4.45 9.44 -17.50
CA SER A 120 4.80 9.71 -18.90
C SER A 120 4.92 8.44 -19.74
N TYR A 121 5.21 7.31 -19.08
CA TYR A 121 5.09 5.95 -19.60
C TYR A 121 4.52 5.03 -18.55
N MET A 122 3.58 4.17 -18.93
CA MET A 122 2.99 3.15 -18.07
C MET A 122 2.74 1.88 -18.85
N LYS A 123 2.87 0.72 -18.19
CA LYS A 123 2.64 -0.60 -18.79
C LYS A 123 2.08 -1.56 -17.76
N CYS A 124 0.98 -2.24 -18.12
CA CYS A 124 0.44 -3.36 -17.35
C CYS A 124 0.03 -4.49 -18.26
N LEU A 125 -0.10 -5.69 -17.68
CA LEU A 125 -0.57 -6.90 -18.32
C LEU A 125 -1.76 -7.45 -17.54
N TYR A 126 -2.83 -7.78 -18.23
CA TYR A 126 -3.96 -8.55 -17.72
C TYR A 126 -4.06 -9.88 -18.48
N LYS A 127 -4.31 -10.98 -17.77
CA LYS A 127 -4.50 -12.33 -18.37
C LYS A 127 -5.97 -12.69 -18.34
N TYR A 128 -6.59 -12.72 -19.51
CA TYR A 128 -8.02 -12.96 -19.67
C TYR A 128 -8.30 -14.36 -20.25
N PRO A 129 -9.08 -15.25 -19.56
CA PRO A 129 -9.42 -16.57 -20.03
C PRO A 129 -10.19 -16.55 -21.34
N GLN A 130 -10.04 -17.62 -22.15
CA GLN A 130 -10.82 -17.84 -23.38
C GLN A 130 -12.13 -18.61 -23.15
N ALA A 131 -12.31 -19.19 -21.97
CA ALA A 131 -13.55 -19.81 -21.50
C ALA A 131 -14.36 -18.82 -20.64
N ALA A 132 -15.62 -19.18 -20.35
CA ALA A 132 -16.43 -18.41 -19.39
C ALA A 132 -15.69 -18.26 -18.05
N PHE A 133 -15.69 -17.06 -17.52
CA PHE A 133 -15.01 -16.80 -16.23
C PHE A 133 -15.77 -17.52 -15.09
N PRO A 134 -15.09 -18.30 -14.24
CA PRO A 134 -15.72 -19.24 -13.33
C PRO A 134 -16.17 -18.60 -12.01
N TYR A 135 -16.93 -17.50 -12.06
CA TYR A 135 -17.39 -16.73 -10.89
C TYR A 135 -18.01 -17.61 -9.80
N ALA A 136 -19.01 -18.42 -10.19
CA ALA A 136 -19.75 -19.25 -9.23
C ALA A 136 -18.87 -20.37 -8.63
N GLN A 137 -17.99 -20.97 -9.43
CA GLN A 137 -17.08 -22.02 -8.95
C GLN A 137 -16.11 -21.47 -7.91
N LEU A 138 -15.52 -20.29 -8.15
CA LEU A 138 -14.62 -19.65 -7.21
C LEU A 138 -15.29 -19.40 -5.86
N VAL A 139 -16.51 -18.85 -5.86
CA VAL A 139 -17.28 -18.58 -4.63
C VAL A 139 -17.65 -19.90 -3.93
N GLU A 140 -18.18 -20.88 -4.65
CA GLU A 140 -18.69 -22.13 -4.09
C GLU A 140 -17.57 -22.98 -3.47
N GLU A 141 -16.45 -23.14 -4.16
CA GLU A 141 -15.31 -23.92 -3.68
C GLU A 141 -14.69 -23.30 -2.43
N ASN A 142 -14.48 -21.97 -2.41
CA ASN A 142 -13.89 -21.30 -1.24
C ASN A 142 -14.84 -21.33 -0.03
N ARG A 143 -16.15 -21.14 -0.20
CA ARG A 143 -17.12 -21.26 0.89
C ARG A 143 -17.15 -22.64 1.55
N HIS A 144 -16.87 -23.70 0.81
CA HIS A 144 -16.84 -25.07 1.33
C HIS A 144 -15.51 -25.44 1.99
N ARG A 145 -14.46 -24.64 1.79
CA ARG A 145 -13.15 -24.85 2.41
C ARG A 145 -13.13 -24.34 3.84
N SER A 146 -12.45 -25.06 4.71
CA SER A 146 -12.15 -24.58 6.05
C SER A 146 -10.86 -23.74 6.05
N ARG A 147 -10.62 -22.98 7.10
CA ARG A 147 -9.38 -22.22 7.30
C ARG A 147 -8.09 -23.06 7.33
N ASN A 148 -8.18 -24.38 7.40
CA ASN A 148 -7.04 -25.29 7.30
C ASN A 148 -6.73 -25.74 5.87
N HIS A 149 -7.49 -25.29 4.88
CA HIS A 149 -7.27 -25.57 3.48
C HIS A 149 -6.74 -24.31 2.78
N PRO A 150 -5.81 -24.46 1.81
CA PRO A 150 -5.41 -23.32 1.00
C PRO A 150 -6.63 -22.78 0.22
N GLU A 151 -6.57 -21.53 -0.18
CA GLU A 151 -7.57 -20.94 -1.04
C GLU A 151 -7.67 -21.65 -2.40
N PHE A 152 -8.85 -21.58 -3.02
CA PHE A 152 -9.07 -22.06 -4.38
C PHE A 152 -8.88 -20.90 -5.33
N GLU A 153 -7.83 -21.01 -6.15
CA GLU A 153 -7.40 -19.95 -7.04
C GLU A 153 -7.97 -20.08 -8.45
N LEU A 154 -7.93 -18.99 -9.23
CA LEU A 154 -8.36 -19.01 -10.62
C LEU A 154 -7.57 -20.04 -11.47
N LEU A 155 -6.29 -20.26 -11.18
CA LEU A 155 -5.49 -21.31 -11.82
C LEU A 155 -6.01 -22.72 -11.52
N ASP A 156 -6.57 -22.94 -10.33
CA ASP A 156 -7.09 -24.26 -9.92
C ASP A 156 -8.37 -24.64 -10.68
N THR A 157 -9.08 -23.67 -11.25
CA THR A 157 -10.28 -23.91 -12.07
C THR A 157 -9.95 -24.55 -13.42
N GLY A 158 -8.69 -24.49 -13.86
CA GLY A 158 -8.25 -25.00 -15.15
C GLY A 158 -8.57 -24.10 -16.35
N VAL A 159 -9.10 -22.88 -16.16
CA VAL A 159 -9.43 -21.95 -17.27
C VAL A 159 -8.20 -21.52 -18.10
N PHE A 160 -7.00 -21.66 -17.55
CA PHE A 160 -5.73 -21.35 -18.22
C PHE A 160 -5.04 -22.61 -18.79
N ALA A 161 -5.67 -23.79 -18.71
CA ALA A 161 -5.10 -25.02 -19.26
C ALA A 161 -4.78 -24.86 -20.76
N ASP A 162 -3.67 -25.47 -21.21
CA ASP A 162 -3.18 -25.38 -22.61
C ASP A 162 -2.96 -23.94 -23.08
N ASP A 163 -2.60 -23.02 -22.16
CA ASP A 163 -2.42 -21.57 -22.42
C ASP A 163 -3.65 -20.89 -23.08
N ARG A 164 -4.88 -21.40 -22.82
CA ARG A 164 -6.14 -20.88 -23.38
C ARG A 164 -6.56 -19.56 -22.74
N TYR A 165 -5.75 -18.52 -22.96
CA TYR A 165 -6.00 -17.16 -22.49
C TYR A 165 -5.44 -16.12 -23.47
N PHE A 166 -5.83 -14.88 -23.25
CA PHE A 166 -5.27 -13.72 -23.90
C PHE A 166 -4.33 -12.99 -22.94
N ASP A 167 -3.13 -12.64 -23.39
CA ASP A 167 -2.31 -11.60 -22.76
C ASP A 167 -2.75 -10.26 -23.31
N VAL A 168 -3.25 -9.38 -22.46
CA VAL A 168 -3.69 -8.02 -22.79
C VAL A 168 -2.70 -7.05 -22.17
N ILE A 169 -1.79 -6.54 -22.97
CA ILE A 169 -0.80 -5.54 -22.55
C ILE A 169 -1.35 -4.17 -22.89
N VAL A 170 -1.48 -3.32 -21.87
CA VAL A 170 -1.91 -1.93 -22.01
C VAL A 170 -0.73 -1.01 -21.72
N GLU A 171 -0.39 -0.18 -22.69
CA GLU A 171 0.69 0.79 -22.59
C GLU A 171 0.15 2.21 -22.81
N TYR A 172 0.64 3.14 -22.01
CA TYR A 172 0.37 4.57 -22.11
C TYR A 172 1.67 5.33 -22.31
N ALA A 173 1.69 6.26 -23.28
CA ALA A 173 2.80 7.17 -23.48
C ALA A 173 2.27 8.61 -23.66
N LYS A 174 2.72 9.54 -22.84
CA LYS A 174 2.31 10.94 -22.95
C LYS A 174 3.22 11.70 -23.90
N ASN A 175 2.66 12.26 -24.95
CA ASN A 175 3.35 13.24 -25.78
C ASN A 175 3.50 14.57 -25.03
N SER A 176 2.41 15.02 -24.39
CA SER A 176 2.34 16.17 -23.50
C SER A 176 1.54 15.81 -22.22
N PRO A 177 1.41 16.69 -21.22
CA PRO A 177 0.57 16.44 -20.04
C PRO A 177 -0.87 16.06 -20.35
N GLU A 178 -1.43 16.52 -21.49
CA GLU A 178 -2.82 16.36 -21.89
C GLU A 178 -3.00 15.51 -23.18
N ASP A 179 -1.91 15.01 -23.76
CA ASP A 179 -1.93 14.22 -24.99
C ASP A 179 -1.34 12.84 -24.71
N ILE A 180 -2.20 11.83 -24.64
CA ILE A 180 -1.93 10.48 -24.15
C ILE A 180 -2.16 9.49 -25.28
N LEU A 181 -1.11 8.81 -25.69
CA LEU A 181 -1.14 7.70 -26.62
C LEU A 181 -1.39 6.41 -25.87
N ILE A 182 -2.28 5.58 -26.37
CA ILE A 182 -2.68 4.31 -25.76
C ILE A 182 -2.46 3.20 -26.78
N LYS A 183 -1.70 2.18 -26.41
CA LYS A 183 -1.43 1.01 -27.25
C LYS A 183 -1.81 -0.24 -26.49
N VAL A 184 -2.76 -1.01 -27.06
CA VAL A 184 -3.19 -2.27 -26.46
C VAL A 184 -2.79 -3.41 -27.37
N SER A 185 -1.94 -4.29 -26.88
CA SER A 185 -1.47 -5.47 -27.59
C SER A 185 -2.14 -6.71 -26.99
N ILE A 186 -2.95 -7.40 -27.79
CA ILE A 186 -3.71 -8.57 -27.37
C ILE A 186 -3.15 -9.79 -28.09
N THR A 187 -2.55 -10.70 -27.31
CA THR A 187 -1.92 -11.93 -27.83
C THR A 187 -2.76 -13.14 -27.43
N ASN A 188 -3.18 -13.92 -28.40
CA ASN A 188 -3.80 -15.22 -28.16
C ASN A 188 -2.70 -16.24 -27.82
N ARG A 189 -2.65 -16.71 -26.57
CA ARG A 189 -1.71 -17.76 -26.13
C ARG A 189 -2.20 -19.16 -26.43
N GLY A 190 -3.51 -19.32 -26.65
CA GLY A 190 -4.13 -20.62 -26.93
C GLY A 190 -3.74 -21.21 -28.31
N PRO A 191 -3.94 -22.52 -28.47
CA PRO A 191 -3.56 -23.26 -29.67
C PRO A 191 -4.49 -23.04 -30.87
N GLU A 192 -5.61 -22.34 -30.68
CA GLU A 192 -6.65 -22.14 -31.71
C GLU A 192 -6.98 -20.67 -31.86
N ALA A 193 -7.47 -20.29 -33.07
CA ALA A 193 -7.99 -18.93 -33.27
C ALA A 193 -9.23 -18.69 -32.40
N LYS A 194 -9.30 -17.53 -31.79
CA LYS A 194 -10.42 -17.09 -30.94
C LYS A 194 -10.85 -15.67 -31.28
N THR A 195 -12.12 -15.39 -31.06
CA THR A 195 -12.67 -14.04 -31.15
C THR A 195 -12.67 -13.37 -29.78
N LEU A 196 -12.51 -12.06 -29.79
CA LEU A 196 -12.57 -11.22 -28.61
C LEU A 196 -13.20 -9.89 -28.99
N ASP A 197 -14.19 -9.45 -28.24
CA ASP A 197 -14.65 -8.06 -28.29
C ASP A 197 -13.79 -7.26 -27.30
N PHE A 198 -13.06 -6.29 -27.83
CA PHE A 198 -12.24 -5.37 -27.06
C PHE A 198 -12.90 -4.00 -27.04
N LEU A 199 -13.18 -3.49 -25.85
CA LEU A 199 -13.98 -2.28 -25.62
C LEU A 199 -13.20 -1.24 -24.79
N PRO A 200 -12.34 -0.40 -25.41
CA PRO A 200 -11.86 0.80 -24.73
C PRO A 200 -13.03 1.69 -24.39
N THR A 201 -13.15 2.03 -23.12
CA THR A 201 -14.30 2.70 -22.54
C THR A 201 -13.88 4.04 -21.94
N LEU A 202 -14.64 5.10 -22.27
CA LEU A 202 -14.48 6.45 -21.77
C LEU A 202 -15.77 6.87 -21.07
N TRP A 203 -15.67 7.44 -19.85
CA TRP A 203 -16.87 7.89 -19.13
C TRP A 203 -16.59 9.04 -18.18
N PHE A 204 -17.63 9.81 -17.87
CA PHE A 204 -17.59 10.80 -16.81
C PHE A 204 -18.08 10.21 -15.49
N ARG A 205 -17.34 10.45 -14.40
CA ARG A 205 -17.82 10.16 -13.05
C ARG A 205 -19.11 10.91 -12.80
N ASN A 206 -20.11 10.22 -12.28
CA ASN A 206 -21.42 10.80 -12.02
C ASN A 206 -21.39 11.71 -10.78
N THR A 207 -21.37 13.02 -11.03
CA THR A 207 -21.48 14.05 -9.99
C THR A 207 -22.73 14.91 -10.17
N TRP A 208 -23.43 14.79 -11.31
CA TRP A 208 -24.60 15.59 -11.64
C TRP A 208 -25.88 15.13 -10.94
N SER A 209 -25.91 13.90 -10.43
CA SER A 209 -27.01 13.38 -9.63
C SER A 209 -26.93 13.77 -8.16
N TRP A 210 -25.84 14.35 -7.69
CA TRP A 210 -25.66 14.75 -6.30
C TRP A 210 -26.46 16.02 -5.96
N ASN A 211 -27.49 15.89 -5.17
CA ASN A 211 -28.39 16.98 -4.77
C ASN A 211 -27.82 17.95 -3.72
N SER A 212 -26.52 18.14 -3.64
CA SER A 212 -25.87 18.84 -2.53
C SER A 212 -25.85 20.37 -2.64
N SER A 213 -26.21 20.98 -3.75
CA SER A 213 -26.18 22.43 -3.92
C SER A 213 -27.46 23.00 -4.59
N LYS A 214 -27.70 24.29 -4.34
CA LYS A 214 -28.82 25.04 -4.95
C LYS A 214 -28.70 25.12 -6.48
N GLU A 215 -27.55 24.87 -7.05
CA GLU A 215 -27.28 24.82 -8.49
C GLU A 215 -26.83 23.41 -8.85
N LYS A 216 -27.60 22.69 -9.65
CA LYS A 216 -27.20 21.41 -10.22
C LYS A 216 -25.98 21.63 -11.12
N PRO A 217 -24.86 20.89 -10.94
CA PRO A 217 -23.76 20.96 -11.87
C PRO A 217 -24.26 20.63 -13.29
N ALA A 218 -23.74 21.33 -14.29
CA ALA A 218 -24.05 21.01 -15.67
C ALA A 218 -23.59 19.62 -16.02
N LYS A 219 -24.49 18.80 -16.58
CA LYS A 219 -24.20 17.41 -16.97
C LYS A 219 -23.18 17.43 -18.12
N PRO A 220 -22.06 16.73 -18.03
CA PRO A 220 -21.10 16.57 -19.12
C PRO A 220 -21.68 15.67 -20.22
N PHE A 221 -21.05 15.64 -21.39
CA PHE A 221 -21.46 14.74 -22.45
C PHE A 221 -20.29 14.17 -23.26
N LEU A 222 -20.53 13.01 -23.82
CA LEU A 222 -19.74 12.33 -24.83
C LEU A 222 -20.62 12.24 -26.10
N LYS A 223 -20.06 12.55 -27.26
CA LYS A 223 -20.74 12.38 -28.54
C LYS A 223 -19.76 12.05 -29.66
N VAL A 224 -20.26 11.47 -30.71
CA VAL A 224 -19.46 11.29 -31.93
C VAL A 224 -19.14 12.62 -32.56
N PHE A 225 -17.86 12.91 -32.76
CA PHE A 225 -17.41 14.05 -33.55
C PHE A 225 -17.24 13.68 -35.05
N LYS A 226 -16.62 12.53 -35.30
CA LYS A 226 -16.36 11.98 -36.63
C LYS A 226 -16.30 10.45 -36.54
N SER A 227 -16.75 9.75 -37.58
CA SER A 227 -16.54 8.32 -37.74
C SER A 227 -16.41 7.99 -39.22
N ASP A 228 -15.28 7.43 -39.62
CA ASP A 228 -15.00 6.97 -40.98
C ASP A 228 -14.24 5.62 -40.95
N THR A 229 -13.69 5.22 -42.09
CA THR A 229 -12.97 3.92 -42.22
C THR A 229 -11.59 3.91 -41.56
N ASP A 230 -11.00 5.10 -41.39
CA ASP A 230 -9.62 5.23 -40.92
C ASP A 230 -9.58 5.36 -39.38
N PHE A 231 -10.49 6.14 -38.83
CA PHE A 231 -10.65 6.31 -37.37
C PHE A 231 -11.97 6.97 -36.98
N SER A 232 -12.37 6.75 -35.74
CA SER A 232 -13.48 7.44 -35.08
C SER A 232 -12.98 8.44 -34.05
N ILE A 233 -13.69 9.56 -33.87
CA ILE A 233 -13.39 10.57 -32.86
C ILE A 233 -14.60 10.76 -31.97
N ILE A 234 -14.42 10.66 -30.67
CA ILE A 234 -15.39 10.95 -29.63
C ILE A 234 -15.00 12.26 -28.97
N GLU A 235 -15.92 13.22 -28.96
CA GLU A 235 -15.79 14.47 -28.20
C GLU A 235 -16.31 14.26 -26.79
N ALA A 236 -15.50 14.64 -25.81
CA ALA A 236 -15.82 14.65 -24.39
C ALA A 236 -15.82 16.09 -23.88
N SER A 237 -16.96 16.61 -23.44
CA SER A 237 -17.09 17.98 -22.94
C SER A 237 -17.53 18.00 -21.48
N HIS A 238 -16.75 18.68 -20.64
CA HIS A 238 -17.00 18.81 -19.22
C HIS A 238 -16.86 20.27 -18.76
N PRO A 239 -17.75 20.79 -17.88
CA PRO A 239 -17.80 22.20 -17.49
C PRO A 239 -16.48 22.76 -16.93
N THR A 240 -15.70 21.95 -16.20
CA THR A 240 -14.47 22.38 -15.54
C THR A 240 -13.20 21.75 -16.14
N LEU A 241 -13.28 20.55 -16.73
CA LEU A 241 -12.14 19.91 -17.39
C LEU A 241 -11.91 20.50 -18.80
N GLY A 242 -12.97 21.04 -19.43
CA GLY A 242 -12.97 21.47 -20.82
C GLY A 242 -13.16 20.30 -21.78
N ASP A 243 -12.82 20.51 -23.05
CA ASP A 243 -13.04 19.53 -24.09
C ASP A 243 -11.81 18.61 -24.26
N ARG A 244 -12.10 17.33 -24.52
CA ARG A 244 -11.11 16.28 -24.87
C ARG A 244 -11.64 15.46 -26.05
N TRP A 245 -10.74 14.83 -26.77
CA TRP A 245 -11.08 13.98 -27.92
C TRP A 245 -10.37 12.64 -27.78
N LEU A 246 -11.17 11.57 -27.86
CA LEU A 246 -10.64 10.21 -27.95
C LEU A 246 -10.67 9.78 -29.42
N TYR A 247 -9.50 9.53 -29.96
CA TYR A 247 -9.30 8.96 -31.29
C TYR A 247 -9.20 7.45 -31.16
N CYS A 248 -9.95 6.73 -32.00
CA CYS A 248 -9.99 5.27 -32.06
C CYS A 248 -9.59 4.83 -33.47
N GLU A 249 -8.45 4.15 -33.63
CA GLU A 249 -7.95 3.70 -34.92
C GLU A 249 -8.85 2.64 -35.57
N GLY A 250 -9.05 2.74 -36.88
CA GLY A 250 -9.81 1.77 -37.69
C GLY A 250 -11.33 1.90 -37.54
N THR A 251 -12.02 0.95 -38.17
CA THR A 251 -13.48 0.88 -38.10
C THR A 251 -13.94 0.20 -36.81
N THR A 252 -14.75 0.88 -36.05
CA THR A 252 -15.31 0.38 -34.79
C THR A 252 -16.75 0.79 -34.62
N GLN A 253 -17.52 -0.01 -33.92
CA GLN A 253 -18.89 0.36 -33.53
C GLN A 253 -18.85 1.15 -32.22
N LEU A 254 -19.41 2.35 -32.20
CA LEU A 254 -19.47 3.18 -31.00
C LEU A 254 -20.77 2.94 -30.25
N LEU A 255 -20.68 2.63 -28.97
CA LEU A 255 -21.80 2.37 -28.06
C LEU A 255 -21.87 3.47 -27.01
N PHE A 256 -23.06 4.00 -26.76
CA PHE A 256 -23.26 5.11 -25.81
C PHE A 256 -24.34 4.78 -24.80
N THR A 257 -24.08 5.09 -23.53
CA THR A 257 -25.02 5.05 -22.41
C THR A 257 -24.78 6.23 -21.46
N GLU A 258 -25.57 6.31 -20.41
CA GLU A 258 -25.30 7.17 -19.28
C GLU A 258 -24.52 6.40 -18.20
N ASN A 259 -23.60 7.06 -17.52
CA ASN A 259 -23.03 6.54 -16.27
C ASN A 259 -24.01 6.87 -15.12
N GLU A 260 -25.19 6.26 -15.19
CA GLU A 260 -26.29 6.38 -14.22
C GLU A 260 -26.75 4.99 -13.76
N THR A 261 -27.14 4.91 -12.50
CA THR A 261 -27.59 3.65 -11.88
C THR A 261 -28.84 3.09 -12.59
N ASN A 262 -28.84 1.79 -12.84
CA ASN A 262 -30.02 1.05 -13.29
C ASN A 262 -30.96 0.79 -12.11
N HIS A 263 -31.79 1.79 -11.80
CA HIS A 263 -32.75 1.73 -10.69
C HIS A 263 -33.82 0.65 -10.89
N GLU A 264 -34.21 0.40 -12.14
CA GLU A 264 -35.20 -0.64 -12.44
C GLU A 264 -34.68 -2.02 -12.07
N ARG A 265 -33.46 -2.32 -12.46
CA ARG A 265 -32.83 -3.62 -12.15
C ARG A 265 -32.55 -3.77 -10.65
N LEU A 266 -32.04 -2.75 -9.99
CA LEU A 266 -31.58 -2.84 -8.59
C LEU A 266 -32.69 -2.62 -7.56
N PHE A 267 -33.68 -1.76 -7.86
CA PHE A 267 -34.65 -1.28 -6.87
C PHE A 267 -36.11 -1.39 -7.34
N GLY A 268 -36.36 -1.86 -8.58
CA GLY A 268 -37.70 -1.96 -9.15
C GLY A 268 -38.35 -0.61 -9.42
N VAL A 269 -37.58 0.47 -9.58
CA VAL A 269 -38.00 1.82 -9.83
C VAL A 269 -37.59 2.20 -11.26
N SER A 270 -38.50 2.86 -12.03
CA SER A 270 -38.21 3.26 -13.41
C SER A 270 -36.98 4.17 -13.52
N ASN A 271 -36.15 3.87 -14.51
CA ASN A 271 -34.99 4.68 -14.85
C ASN A 271 -35.38 6.05 -15.44
N ALA A 272 -34.57 7.08 -15.20
CA ALA A 272 -34.74 8.39 -15.84
C ALA A 272 -34.39 8.36 -17.34
N SER A 273 -33.46 7.51 -17.73
CA SER A 273 -33.05 7.21 -19.11
C SER A 273 -33.13 5.71 -19.34
N PRO A 274 -33.51 5.23 -20.53
CA PRO A 274 -33.45 3.82 -20.87
C PRO A 274 -31.99 3.32 -21.06
N TYR A 275 -31.02 4.23 -21.20
CA TYR A 275 -29.63 3.94 -21.48
C TYR A 275 -28.79 4.14 -20.22
N VAL A 276 -28.75 3.14 -19.36
CA VAL A 276 -28.11 3.17 -18.04
C VAL A 276 -26.73 2.52 -18.08
N LYS A 277 -25.99 2.56 -16.95
CA LYS A 277 -24.57 2.17 -16.86
C LYS A 277 -24.27 0.80 -17.46
N ASP A 278 -25.15 -0.19 -17.25
CA ASP A 278 -25.00 -1.58 -17.73
C ASP A 278 -25.52 -1.83 -19.15
N GLY A 279 -26.04 -0.82 -19.84
CA GLY A 279 -26.59 -0.98 -21.19
C GLY A 279 -25.55 -1.46 -22.21
N ILE A 280 -24.25 -1.11 -22.05
CA ILE A 280 -23.18 -1.65 -22.92
C ILE A 280 -22.98 -3.15 -22.68
N ASN A 281 -23.04 -3.60 -21.43
CA ASN A 281 -23.02 -5.02 -21.09
C ASN A 281 -24.22 -5.75 -21.77
N ASP A 282 -25.43 -5.21 -21.65
CA ASP A 282 -26.62 -5.82 -22.19
C ASP A 282 -26.60 -5.88 -23.72
N TYR A 283 -26.00 -4.86 -24.35
CA TYR A 283 -25.79 -4.86 -25.80
C TYR A 283 -24.81 -5.95 -26.24
N VAL A 284 -23.63 -6.04 -25.61
CA VAL A 284 -22.53 -6.92 -26.02
C VAL A 284 -22.83 -8.37 -25.63
N VAL A 285 -23.19 -8.60 -24.37
CA VAL A 285 -23.35 -9.97 -23.81
C VAL A 285 -24.71 -10.55 -24.14
N HIS A 286 -25.77 -9.75 -24.08
CA HIS A 286 -27.15 -10.24 -24.25
C HIS A 286 -27.77 -9.88 -25.61
N GLY A 287 -27.05 -9.14 -26.47
CA GLY A 287 -27.53 -8.76 -27.81
C GLY A 287 -28.68 -7.74 -27.82
N GLN A 288 -28.95 -7.06 -26.70
CA GLN A 288 -30.03 -6.09 -26.55
C GLN A 288 -29.66 -4.75 -27.19
N LYS A 289 -29.92 -4.60 -28.45
CA LYS A 289 -29.52 -3.42 -29.25
C LYS A 289 -30.14 -2.12 -28.76
N GLU A 290 -31.30 -2.17 -28.15
CA GLU A 290 -32.06 -1.05 -27.58
C GLU A 290 -31.46 -0.54 -26.24
N ALA A 291 -30.52 -1.26 -25.64
CA ALA A 291 -29.88 -0.86 -24.37
C ALA A 291 -28.87 0.29 -24.51
N VAL A 292 -28.49 0.63 -25.75
CA VAL A 292 -27.56 1.73 -26.05
C VAL A 292 -28.22 2.85 -26.81
N ASN A 293 -27.77 4.08 -26.65
CA ASN A 293 -28.38 5.27 -27.25
C ASN A 293 -28.08 5.34 -28.75
N PRO A 294 -29.11 5.22 -29.63
CA PRO A 294 -28.92 5.28 -31.07
C PRO A 294 -28.54 6.68 -31.58
N ASN A 295 -28.69 7.71 -30.76
CA ASN A 295 -28.28 9.09 -31.13
C ASN A 295 -26.78 9.32 -30.90
N LEU A 296 -26.03 8.31 -30.46
CA LEU A 296 -24.58 8.34 -30.22
C LEU A 296 -24.14 9.50 -29.32
N ILE A 297 -24.85 9.68 -28.22
CA ILE A 297 -24.58 10.65 -27.16
C ILE A 297 -24.89 10.03 -25.79
N GLY A 298 -24.09 10.39 -24.78
CA GLY A 298 -24.23 9.92 -23.40
C GLY A 298 -23.18 10.48 -22.48
N THR A 299 -22.99 9.84 -21.34
CA THR A 299 -21.90 10.13 -20.38
C THR A 299 -20.95 8.96 -20.20
N LYS A 300 -21.22 7.81 -20.86
CA LYS A 300 -20.36 6.65 -20.99
C LYS A 300 -20.36 6.17 -22.44
N THR A 301 -19.21 5.80 -22.98
CA THR A 301 -19.09 5.29 -24.36
C THR A 301 -18.00 4.22 -24.43
N SER A 302 -18.19 3.24 -25.31
CA SER A 302 -17.19 2.25 -25.66
C SER A 302 -17.06 2.10 -27.17
N ALA A 303 -15.83 1.86 -27.64
CA ALA A 303 -15.58 1.51 -29.03
C ALA A 303 -15.44 -0.01 -29.11
N ASP A 304 -16.37 -0.69 -29.74
CA ASP A 304 -16.42 -2.16 -29.84
C ASP A 304 -15.58 -2.65 -31.04
N TYR A 305 -14.43 -3.25 -30.75
CA TYR A 305 -13.53 -3.88 -31.69
C TYR A 305 -13.73 -5.41 -31.67
N LYS A 306 -14.31 -5.95 -32.72
CA LYS A 306 -14.46 -7.40 -32.88
C LYS A 306 -13.20 -7.99 -33.51
N LEU A 307 -12.37 -8.61 -32.69
CA LEU A 307 -11.06 -9.11 -33.09
C LEU A 307 -11.12 -10.63 -33.29
N SER A 308 -10.64 -11.11 -34.42
CA SER A 308 -10.32 -12.53 -34.62
C SER A 308 -8.80 -12.68 -34.54
N ILE A 309 -8.31 -13.48 -33.58
CA ILE A 309 -6.89 -13.58 -33.24
C ILE A 309 -6.46 -15.03 -33.37
N GLY A 310 -5.56 -15.32 -34.35
CA GLY A 310 -5.02 -16.64 -34.56
C GLY A 310 -4.18 -17.16 -33.39
N ALA A 311 -3.90 -18.45 -33.37
CA ALA A 311 -3.02 -19.04 -32.35
C ALA A 311 -1.62 -18.37 -32.38
N GLY A 312 -1.18 -17.85 -31.24
CA GLY A 312 0.09 -17.11 -31.11
C GLY A 312 0.11 -15.74 -31.79
N GLU A 313 -0.99 -15.30 -32.42
CA GLU A 313 -1.08 -13.99 -33.06
C GLU A 313 -1.27 -12.87 -32.03
N THR A 314 -0.73 -11.71 -32.34
CA THR A 314 -0.96 -10.47 -31.59
C THR A 314 -1.70 -9.44 -32.48
N LYS A 315 -2.79 -8.90 -31.95
CA LYS A 315 -3.47 -7.72 -32.53
C LYS A 315 -3.13 -6.50 -31.70
N ILE A 316 -2.92 -5.39 -32.38
CA ILE A 316 -2.64 -4.10 -31.76
C ILE A 316 -3.79 -3.14 -32.07
N VAL A 317 -4.30 -2.48 -31.03
CA VAL A 317 -5.26 -1.38 -31.17
C VAL A 317 -4.60 -0.12 -30.61
N ARG A 318 -4.65 0.96 -31.38
CA ARG A 318 -4.09 2.27 -31.01
C ARG A 318 -5.22 3.28 -30.76
N LEU A 319 -5.05 4.04 -29.69
CA LEU A 319 -5.98 5.09 -29.30
C LEU A 319 -5.17 6.33 -28.90
N ARG A 320 -5.81 7.51 -28.91
CA ARG A 320 -5.18 8.76 -28.44
C ARG A 320 -6.20 9.62 -27.76
N LEU A 321 -5.96 10.02 -26.52
CA LEU A 321 -6.76 10.97 -25.77
C LEU A 321 -6.02 12.30 -25.71
N SER A 322 -6.63 13.37 -26.26
CA SER A 322 -5.95 14.65 -26.41
C SER A 322 -6.87 15.84 -26.14
N ASP A 323 -6.30 16.96 -25.73
CA ASP A 323 -6.96 18.27 -25.62
C ASP A 323 -6.90 19.09 -26.92
N ILE A 324 -6.25 18.57 -27.95
CA ILE A 324 -6.12 19.24 -29.25
C ILE A 324 -7.38 18.99 -30.09
N SER A 325 -8.12 20.05 -30.39
CA SER A 325 -9.33 19.96 -31.18
C SER A 325 -9.06 19.50 -32.64
N PRO A 326 -9.79 18.48 -33.12
CA PRO A 326 -9.68 18.03 -34.51
C PRO A 326 -10.12 19.08 -35.55
N SER A 327 -10.80 20.16 -35.15
CA SER A 327 -11.18 21.31 -36.01
C SER A 327 -10.00 22.25 -36.30
N ARG A 328 -8.92 22.21 -35.52
CA ARG A 328 -7.65 22.84 -35.88
C ARG A 328 -7.03 21.98 -36.97
N PRO A 329 -6.67 22.53 -38.15
CA PRO A 329 -6.15 21.69 -39.19
C PRO A 329 -4.84 21.07 -38.75
N TYR A 330 -4.86 19.74 -38.50
CA TYR A 330 -3.66 18.91 -38.39
C TYR A 330 -2.70 19.14 -39.57
N GLN A 331 -3.22 19.72 -40.67
CA GLN A 331 -2.51 20.03 -41.89
C GLN A 331 -1.46 21.16 -41.75
N GLU A 332 -1.51 22.01 -40.72
CA GLU A 332 -0.47 23.03 -40.53
C GLU A 332 0.77 22.48 -39.79
N GLU A 333 0.64 21.35 -39.05
CA GLU A 333 1.76 20.72 -38.35
C GLU A 333 2.09 19.29 -38.85
N GLY A 334 1.32 18.75 -39.80
CA GLY A 334 1.59 17.45 -40.43
C GLY A 334 1.51 16.22 -39.50
N VAL A 335 0.81 16.33 -38.35
CA VAL A 335 0.70 15.27 -37.34
C VAL A 335 -0.54 14.41 -37.61
N GLU A 336 -0.33 13.17 -38.06
CA GLU A 336 -1.38 12.17 -38.15
C GLU A 336 -1.59 11.52 -36.75
N PRO A 337 -2.84 11.30 -36.30
CA PRO A 337 -3.11 10.73 -34.95
C PRO A 337 -2.38 9.41 -34.68
N PHE A 338 -2.19 8.60 -35.74
CA PHE A 338 -1.61 7.25 -35.72
C PHE A 338 -0.44 7.09 -36.71
N GLY A 339 0.21 8.19 -37.09
CA GLY A 339 1.38 8.17 -37.98
C GLY A 339 2.64 7.61 -37.32
N ASN A 340 3.78 7.74 -37.99
CA ASN A 340 5.09 7.26 -37.50
C ASN A 340 5.47 7.86 -36.14
N GLU A 341 5.08 9.10 -35.87
CA GLU A 341 5.32 9.78 -34.60
C GLU A 341 4.74 9.02 -33.40
N PHE A 342 3.62 8.29 -33.58
CA PHE A 342 3.01 7.50 -32.53
C PHE A 342 3.99 6.47 -31.93
N GLU A 343 4.65 5.67 -32.78
CA GLU A 343 5.63 4.69 -32.31
C GLU A 343 6.93 5.35 -31.82
N GLU A 344 7.35 6.45 -32.42
CA GLU A 344 8.53 7.20 -31.98
C GLU A 344 8.33 7.75 -30.54
N ILE A 345 7.15 8.27 -30.22
CA ILE A 345 6.83 8.73 -28.86
C ILE A 345 6.93 7.57 -27.86
N PHE A 346 6.37 6.39 -28.19
CA PHE A 346 6.49 5.22 -27.32
C PHE A 346 7.94 4.85 -27.07
N GLN A 347 8.75 4.71 -28.13
CA GLN A 347 10.17 4.36 -28.00
C GLN A 347 10.94 5.40 -27.18
N ASN A 348 10.67 6.69 -27.39
CA ASN A 348 11.28 7.76 -26.61
C ASN A 348 10.91 7.66 -25.12
N ARG A 349 9.65 7.38 -24.79
CA ARG A 349 9.23 7.26 -23.38
C ARG A 349 9.82 6.05 -22.68
N ILE A 350 9.90 4.91 -23.37
CA ILE A 350 10.56 3.69 -22.87
C ILE A 350 12.03 3.98 -22.57
N SER A 351 12.76 4.55 -23.54
CA SER A 351 14.19 4.88 -23.39
C SER A 351 14.43 5.87 -22.24
N GLN A 352 13.57 6.89 -22.09
CA GLN A 352 13.64 7.86 -21.00
C GLN A 352 13.33 7.26 -19.65
N ALA A 353 12.42 6.29 -19.58
CA ALA A 353 12.13 5.54 -18.37
C ALA A 353 13.34 4.68 -17.96
N ASP A 354 13.99 4.00 -18.93
CA ASP A 354 15.19 3.20 -18.69
C ASP A 354 16.35 4.07 -18.18
N GLU A 355 16.58 5.24 -18.80
CA GLU A 355 17.58 6.22 -18.36
C GLU A 355 17.31 6.67 -16.92
N PHE A 356 16.04 6.98 -16.59
CA PHE A 356 15.65 7.43 -15.27
C PHE A 356 15.94 6.37 -14.20
N TYR A 357 15.48 5.14 -14.39
CA TYR A 357 15.67 4.08 -13.39
C TYR A 357 17.13 3.65 -13.24
N HIS A 358 17.90 3.70 -14.34
CA HIS A 358 19.35 3.51 -14.26
C HIS A 358 20.02 4.60 -13.39
N ARG A 359 19.57 5.85 -13.52
CA ARG A 359 20.05 6.98 -12.72
C ARG A 359 19.70 6.82 -11.24
N ILE A 360 18.49 6.29 -10.91
CA ILE A 360 18.05 6.07 -9.52
C ILE A 360 18.87 4.97 -8.83
N CYS A 361 19.23 3.93 -9.54
CA CYS A 361 20.03 2.81 -9.03
C CYS A 361 21.21 2.52 -9.99
N PRO A 362 22.29 3.32 -9.92
CA PRO A 362 23.43 3.22 -10.86
C PRO A 362 24.36 2.04 -10.56
N PHE A 363 24.03 1.23 -9.53
CA PHE A 363 24.84 0.10 -9.13
C PHE A 363 24.71 -1.10 -10.08
N GLN A 364 25.68 -1.99 -10.03
CA GLN A 364 25.64 -3.23 -10.79
C GLN A 364 24.62 -4.18 -10.15
N LEU A 365 23.53 -4.45 -10.86
CA LEU A 365 22.48 -5.39 -10.49
C LEU A 365 22.38 -6.50 -11.53
N SER A 366 21.96 -7.71 -11.09
CA SER A 366 21.51 -8.74 -12.01
C SER A 366 20.23 -8.29 -12.76
N GLU A 367 19.94 -8.91 -13.91
CA GLU A 367 18.70 -8.65 -14.66
C GLU A 367 17.46 -8.92 -13.79
N ASP A 368 17.47 -10.00 -13.03
CA ASP A 368 16.37 -10.32 -12.11
C ASP A 368 16.18 -9.24 -11.03
N MET A 369 17.24 -8.77 -10.38
CA MET A 369 17.14 -7.69 -9.41
C MET A 369 16.61 -6.41 -10.02
N ARG A 370 17.03 -6.05 -11.26
CA ARG A 370 16.49 -4.89 -11.97
C ARG A 370 15.01 -5.05 -12.28
N SER A 371 14.60 -6.24 -12.73
CA SER A 371 13.21 -6.57 -13.01
C SER A 371 12.34 -6.47 -11.76
N VAL A 372 12.79 -7.07 -10.64
CA VAL A 372 12.08 -6.97 -9.34
C VAL A 372 11.93 -5.52 -8.90
N GLN A 373 13.02 -4.75 -8.93
CA GLN A 373 13.00 -3.35 -8.52
C GLN A 373 12.06 -2.51 -9.41
N ARG A 374 12.10 -2.74 -10.74
CA ARG A 374 11.26 -2.02 -11.71
C ARG A 374 9.78 -2.33 -11.50
N GLN A 375 9.41 -3.61 -11.36
CA GLN A 375 8.03 -4.02 -11.12
C GLN A 375 7.53 -3.55 -9.74
N ALA A 376 8.38 -3.53 -8.70
CA ALA A 376 8.03 -2.97 -7.40
C ALA A 376 7.68 -1.47 -7.49
N PHE A 377 8.51 -0.67 -8.18
CA PHE A 377 8.19 0.74 -8.43
C PHE A 377 6.93 0.90 -9.29
N ALA A 378 6.76 0.06 -10.30
CA ALA A 378 5.58 0.09 -11.15
C ALA A 378 4.30 -0.15 -10.33
N GLY A 379 4.27 -1.19 -9.50
CA GLY A 379 3.14 -1.50 -8.62
C GLY A 379 2.77 -0.33 -7.72
N MET A 380 3.75 0.28 -7.06
CA MET A 380 3.53 1.44 -6.20
C MET A 380 3.00 2.67 -6.94
N LEU A 381 3.46 2.90 -8.17
CA LEU A 381 2.98 4.02 -8.98
C LEU A 381 1.60 3.75 -9.59
N TRP A 382 1.29 2.50 -9.94
CA TRP A 382 -0.03 2.07 -10.38
C TRP A 382 -1.05 2.07 -9.23
N SER A 383 -0.63 1.85 -8.00
CA SER A 383 -1.49 1.87 -6.80
C SER A 383 -1.81 3.27 -6.28
N LYS A 384 -1.43 4.33 -6.99
CA LYS A 384 -1.97 5.67 -6.75
C LYS A 384 -3.45 5.69 -7.11
N GLN A 385 -4.27 6.30 -6.24
CA GLN A 385 -5.72 6.38 -6.45
C GLN A 385 -6.24 7.74 -6.04
N PHE A 386 -7.22 8.26 -6.79
CA PHE A 386 -8.02 9.38 -6.33
C PHE A 386 -8.91 8.90 -5.18
N TYR A 387 -8.70 9.47 -4.01
CA TYR A 387 -9.43 9.14 -2.80
C TYR A 387 -10.37 10.30 -2.43
N TYR A 388 -11.66 10.07 -2.66
CA TYR A 388 -12.72 11.02 -2.31
C TYR A 388 -13.55 10.44 -1.18
N TYR A 389 -13.57 11.13 -0.02
CA TYR A 389 -14.38 10.71 1.11
C TYR A 389 -14.70 11.89 2.02
N VAL A 390 -15.98 12.24 2.09
CA VAL A 390 -16.53 13.32 2.93
C VAL A 390 -17.45 12.67 3.95
N VAL A 391 -17.00 12.51 5.18
CA VAL A 391 -17.74 11.75 6.21
C VAL A 391 -19.10 12.35 6.50
N GLU A 392 -19.22 13.68 6.55
CA GLU A 392 -20.52 14.34 6.74
C GLU A 392 -21.55 13.98 5.67
N GLU A 393 -21.12 13.94 4.39
CA GLU A 393 -21.99 13.56 3.27
C GLU A 393 -22.30 12.06 3.28
N TRP A 394 -21.29 11.24 3.58
CA TRP A 394 -21.44 9.80 3.69
C TRP A 394 -22.45 9.40 4.78
N LEU A 395 -22.45 10.09 5.94
CA LEU A 395 -23.42 9.88 7.01
C LEU A 395 -24.84 10.30 6.60
N LYS A 396 -24.99 11.29 5.73
CA LYS A 396 -26.29 11.72 5.17
C LYS A 396 -26.83 10.72 4.14
N GLY A 397 -25.96 9.99 3.48
CA GLY A 397 -26.28 9.05 2.42
C GLY A 397 -26.17 9.63 1.02
N ASP A 398 -26.21 8.73 0.03
CA ASP A 398 -26.17 9.06 -1.39
C ASP A 398 -27.61 9.26 -1.89
N PRO A 399 -27.94 10.41 -2.52
CA PRO A 399 -29.27 10.65 -3.07
C PRO A 399 -29.74 9.66 -4.15
N GLU A 400 -28.81 9.01 -4.85
CA GLU A 400 -29.09 7.98 -5.85
C GLU A 400 -29.34 6.58 -5.26
N ASN A 401 -29.13 6.40 -3.97
CA ASN A 401 -29.32 5.13 -3.27
C ASN A 401 -30.43 5.25 -2.21
N PRO A 402 -30.98 4.12 -1.73
CA PRO A 402 -31.86 4.14 -0.57
C PRO A 402 -31.24 4.87 0.61
N SER A 403 -32.06 5.60 1.36
CA SER A 403 -31.58 6.35 2.54
C SER A 403 -30.92 5.42 3.55
N PRO A 404 -29.76 5.80 4.09
CA PRO A 404 -29.09 4.98 5.12
C PRO A 404 -29.99 4.85 6.38
N PRO A 405 -29.83 3.75 7.13
CA PRO A 405 -30.58 3.58 8.37
C PRO A 405 -30.15 4.58 9.43
N PRO A 406 -31.03 4.93 10.41
CA PRO A 406 -30.72 5.89 11.46
C PRO A 406 -29.51 5.48 12.34
N GLU A 407 -29.27 4.19 12.46
CA GLU A 407 -28.16 3.59 13.22
C GLU A 407 -26.80 4.03 12.69
N ARG A 408 -26.69 4.30 11.39
CA ARG A 408 -25.48 4.81 10.75
C ARG A 408 -24.89 6.05 11.45
N LYS A 409 -25.74 6.93 11.96
CA LYS A 409 -25.30 8.15 12.64
C LYS A 409 -24.64 7.89 14.01
N ARG A 410 -24.65 6.65 14.47
CA ARG A 410 -24.02 6.19 15.73
C ARG A 410 -23.03 5.05 15.48
N GLY A 411 -22.86 4.65 14.23
CA GLY A 411 -21.93 3.62 13.80
C GLY A 411 -20.51 4.14 13.59
N ARG A 412 -19.73 3.45 12.76
CA ARG A 412 -18.34 3.81 12.45
C ARG A 412 -18.22 5.25 11.91
N ASN A 413 -17.13 5.88 12.19
CA ASN A 413 -16.71 7.19 11.66
C ASN A 413 -17.60 8.38 11.99
N HIS A 414 -18.66 8.22 12.78
CA HIS A 414 -19.60 9.31 13.10
C HIS A 414 -18.97 10.46 13.91
N GLU A 415 -17.87 10.20 14.61
CA GLU A 415 -17.13 11.21 15.37
C GLU A 415 -16.12 12.01 14.50
N TRP A 416 -15.94 11.63 13.23
CA TRP A 416 -14.97 12.23 12.31
C TRP A 416 -15.63 13.07 11.20
N ILE A 417 -16.73 13.77 11.50
CA ILE A 417 -17.54 14.55 10.54
C ILE A 417 -16.77 15.63 9.80
N HIS A 418 -15.62 16.06 10.33
CA HIS A 418 -14.72 17.05 9.74
C HIS A 418 -13.81 16.48 8.64
N LEU A 419 -13.74 15.14 8.51
CA LEU A 419 -12.88 14.50 7.52
C LEU A 419 -13.39 14.77 6.10
N PHE A 420 -12.51 15.34 5.29
CA PHE A 420 -12.79 15.71 3.91
C PHE A 420 -11.57 15.37 3.04
N ASN A 421 -11.61 14.25 2.34
CA ASN A 421 -10.54 13.83 1.45
C ASN A 421 -10.92 14.06 -0.01
N ASP A 422 -10.00 14.62 -0.80
CA ASP A 422 -10.15 14.91 -2.23
C ASP A 422 -8.75 14.97 -2.87
N ASP A 423 -7.97 13.91 -2.70
CA ASP A 423 -6.56 13.89 -3.05
C ASP A 423 -6.16 12.56 -3.72
N ILE A 424 -5.03 12.58 -4.43
CA ILE A 424 -4.38 11.36 -4.90
C ILE A 424 -3.53 10.79 -3.76
N LEU A 425 -3.85 9.57 -3.34
CA LEU A 425 -3.11 8.84 -2.32
C LEU A 425 -2.39 7.61 -2.90
N SER A 426 -1.28 7.26 -2.28
CA SER A 426 -0.66 5.95 -2.46
C SER A 426 -1.41 4.93 -1.63
N MET A 427 -2.11 4.00 -2.29
CA MET A 427 -2.86 2.94 -1.62
C MET A 427 -1.99 1.71 -1.38
N PRO A 428 -2.33 0.89 -0.38
CA PRO A 428 -1.72 -0.43 -0.24
C PRO A 428 -1.87 -1.27 -1.50
N ASP A 429 -3.07 -1.32 -2.06
CA ASP A 429 -3.43 -2.07 -3.25
C ASP A 429 -4.62 -1.42 -3.96
N LYS A 430 -4.92 -1.82 -5.20
CA LYS A 430 -6.06 -1.30 -5.98
C LYS A 430 -7.30 -2.17 -5.95
N TRP A 431 -7.19 -3.40 -5.46
CA TRP A 431 -8.32 -4.30 -5.37
C TRP A 431 -8.66 -4.67 -3.92
N GLU A 432 -7.71 -5.21 -3.17
CA GLU A 432 -7.97 -5.71 -1.81
C GLU A 432 -8.03 -4.59 -0.80
N TYR A 433 -7.12 -3.61 -0.90
CA TYR A 433 -7.08 -2.44 -0.02
C TYR A 433 -7.14 -1.11 -0.80
N PRO A 434 -8.22 -0.85 -1.55
CA PRO A 434 -8.38 0.42 -2.27
C PRO A 434 -8.87 1.54 -1.34
N TRP A 435 -8.28 1.64 -0.15
CA TRP A 435 -8.66 2.60 0.89
C TRP A 435 -7.46 3.16 1.64
N PHE A 436 -7.74 4.15 2.46
CA PHE A 436 -6.76 4.84 3.27
C PHE A 436 -6.17 3.95 4.35
N ALA A 437 -4.84 3.90 4.48
CA ALA A 437 -4.11 3.18 5.51
C ALA A 437 -2.87 3.99 5.93
N ALA A 438 -2.90 4.58 7.12
CA ALA A 438 -1.95 5.62 7.51
C ALA A 438 -0.52 5.11 7.75
N TRP A 439 -0.35 3.98 8.44
CA TRP A 439 1.00 3.49 8.71
C TRP A 439 1.61 2.76 7.51
N ASP A 440 0.80 2.09 6.70
CA ASP A 440 1.22 1.52 5.42
C ASP A 440 1.81 2.60 4.52
N LEU A 441 1.10 3.71 4.38
CA LEU A 441 1.54 4.85 3.58
C LEU A 441 2.93 5.33 4.00
N ALA A 442 3.24 5.39 5.30
CA ALA A 442 4.54 5.82 5.77
C ALA A 442 5.69 4.93 5.25
N PHE A 443 5.48 3.63 5.11
CA PHE A 443 6.45 2.70 4.50
C PHE A 443 6.53 2.85 2.98
N HIS A 444 5.39 3.06 2.30
CA HIS A 444 5.37 3.32 0.86
C HIS A 444 6.25 4.51 0.48
N LEU A 445 6.31 5.51 1.34
CA LEU A 445 7.00 6.75 1.03
C LEU A 445 8.53 6.62 0.92
N LEU A 446 9.14 5.56 1.46
CA LEU A 446 10.57 5.36 1.34
C LEU A 446 11.01 5.01 -0.09
N PRO A 447 10.50 3.94 -0.73
CA PRO A 447 10.79 3.71 -2.13
C PRO A 447 10.22 4.81 -3.05
N LEU A 448 9.07 5.41 -2.74
CA LEU A 448 8.55 6.54 -3.50
C LEU A 448 9.47 7.76 -3.42
N ALA A 449 10.09 8.05 -2.28
CA ALA A 449 11.06 9.15 -2.16
C ALA A 449 12.31 8.96 -3.03
N MET A 450 12.66 7.72 -3.41
CA MET A 450 13.74 7.46 -4.35
C MET A 450 13.43 7.98 -5.76
N ILE A 451 12.16 7.89 -6.17
CA ILE A 451 11.73 8.19 -7.54
C ILE A 451 10.91 9.48 -7.65
N ASP A 452 10.19 9.88 -6.61
CA ASP A 452 9.34 11.08 -6.56
C ASP A 452 9.28 11.66 -5.14
N PRO A 453 10.35 12.31 -4.65
CA PRO A 453 10.39 12.85 -3.29
C PRO A 453 9.33 13.93 -3.04
N ASP A 454 8.92 14.68 -4.07
CA ASP A 454 7.91 15.73 -3.93
C ASP A 454 6.51 15.12 -3.67
N PHE A 455 6.18 13.99 -4.32
CA PHE A 455 4.94 13.26 -4.01
C PHE A 455 5.01 12.61 -2.62
N ALA A 456 6.13 12.01 -2.26
CA ALA A 456 6.31 11.41 -0.94
C ALA A 456 6.13 12.43 0.19
N LYS A 457 6.73 13.63 0.06
CA LYS A 457 6.54 14.73 1.00
C LYS A 457 5.08 15.18 1.08
N TYR A 458 4.42 15.31 -0.07
CA TYR A 458 3.02 15.71 -0.14
C TYR A 458 2.09 14.74 0.61
N GLN A 459 2.33 13.44 0.51
CA GLN A 459 1.53 12.42 1.22
C GLN A 459 1.58 12.60 2.74
N LEU A 460 2.77 12.84 3.33
CA LEU A 460 2.87 13.13 4.76
C LEU A 460 2.24 14.48 5.13
N ASP A 461 2.37 15.47 4.27
CA ASP A 461 1.82 16.81 4.50
C ASP A 461 0.29 16.76 4.59
N ILE A 462 -0.38 16.00 3.70
CA ILE A 462 -1.84 15.88 3.71
C ILE A 462 -2.36 15.09 4.91
N LEU A 463 -1.70 14.01 5.33
CA LEU A 463 -2.11 13.21 6.50
C LEU A 463 -2.15 14.03 7.80
N THR A 464 -1.36 15.07 7.86
CA THR A 464 -1.26 15.94 9.05
C THR A 464 -2.09 17.21 8.93
N ARG A 465 -2.90 17.38 7.87
CA ARG A 465 -3.81 18.52 7.70
C ARG A 465 -5.10 18.34 8.50
N GLU A 466 -5.76 19.45 8.79
CA GLU A 466 -6.95 19.53 9.63
C GLU A 466 -8.15 18.73 9.12
N TRP A 467 -8.21 18.47 7.83
CA TRP A 467 -9.28 17.67 7.21
C TRP A 467 -8.90 16.18 6.99
N TYR A 468 -7.72 15.79 7.45
CA TYR A 468 -7.29 14.38 7.57
C TYR A 468 -7.12 13.99 9.04
N MET A 469 -6.32 14.74 9.78
CA MET A 469 -6.04 14.52 11.19
C MET A 469 -7.20 15.01 12.07
N HIS A 470 -7.61 14.23 13.06
CA HIS A 470 -8.62 14.66 14.01
C HIS A 470 -8.15 15.88 14.81
N PRO A 471 -9.04 16.82 15.20
CA PRO A 471 -8.68 18.01 16.00
C PRO A 471 -7.97 17.70 17.32
N ASN A 472 -8.13 16.50 17.88
CA ASN A 472 -7.38 16.05 19.07
C ASN A 472 -5.94 15.63 18.77
N GLY A 473 -5.51 15.63 17.51
CA GLY A 473 -4.19 15.21 17.05
C GLY A 473 -4.07 13.76 16.58
N GLN A 474 -5.15 12.97 16.66
CA GLN A 474 -5.14 11.60 16.15
C GLN A 474 -5.10 11.57 14.63
N ILE A 475 -4.19 10.74 14.07
CA ILE A 475 -4.19 10.39 12.65
C ILE A 475 -5.10 9.17 12.49
N PRO A 476 -6.05 9.17 11.53
CA PRO A 476 -6.91 8.00 11.30
C PRO A 476 -6.07 6.80 10.91
N ALA A 477 -6.33 5.66 11.51
CA ALA A 477 -5.57 4.44 11.25
C ALA A 477 -5.85 3.91 9.83
N TYR A 478 -7.12 3.67 9.55
CA TYR A 478 -7.63 3.20 8.26
C TYR A 478 -9.15 3.48 8.17
N GLU A 479 -9.71 3.28 7.01
CA GLU A 479 -11.07 3.73 6.65
C GLU A 479 -12.18 3.01 7.43
N TRP A 480 -11.96 1.78 7.87
CA TRP A 480 -12.95 0.96 8.60
C TRP A 480 -13.25 1.48 10.01
N ALA A 481 -12.20 1.88 10.74
CA ALA A 481 -12.30 2.35 12.11
C ALA A 481 -11.26 3.44 12.37
N PHE A 482 -11.62 4.69 12.22
CA PHE A 482 -10.72 5.81 12.48
C PHE A 482 -10.27 5.91 13.94
N GLY A 483 -11.03 5.31 14.86
CA GLY A 483 -10.70 5.25 16.27
C GLY A 483 -9.56 4.30 16.61
N ASP A 484 -9.21 3.38 15.72
CA ASP A 484 -8.11 2.45 15.92
C ASP A 484 -6.75 3.16 15.87
N VAL A 485 -5.75 2.52 16.45
CA VAL A 485 -4.41 3.08 16.61
C VAL A 485 -3.39 2.27 15.83
N ASN A 486 -2.69 2.92 14.92
CA ASN A 486 -1.55 2.35 14.21
C ASN A 486 -0.23 2.89 14.76
N PRO A 487 0.90 2.18 14.59
CA PRO A 487 2.22 2.63 15.02
C PRO A 487 2.56 4.05 14.51
N PRO A 488 3.13 4.92 15.35
CA PRO A 488 3.40 6.31 14.99
C PRO A 488 4.72 6.44 14.20
N VAL A 489 4.76 5.91 12.98
CA VAL A 489 5.97 5.84 12.13
C VAL A 489 6.17 7.07 11.23
N HIS A 490 5.28 8.05 11.30
CA HIS A 490 5.30 9.21 10.38
C HIS A 490 6.51 10.13 10.58
N ALA A 491 6.99 10.33 11.82
CA ALA A 491 8.21 11.09 12.07
C ALA A 491 9.46 10.39 11.51
N TRP A 492 9.52 9.07 11.65
CA TRP A 492 10.56 8.25 11.03
C TRP A 492 10.54 8.40 9.51
N ALA A 493 9.38 8.25 8.88
CA ALA A 493 9.22 8.40 7.44
C ALA A 493 9.63 9.80 6.97
N ALA A 494 9.22 10.87 7.67
CA ALA A 494 9.59 12.24 7.34
C ALA A 494 11.11 12.44 7.30
N MET A 495 11.82 11.98 8.32
CA MET A 495 13.27 12.07 8.36
C MET A 495 13.93 11.23 7.28
N ARG A 496 13.39 10.03 6.96
CA ARG A 496 13.92 9.17 5.91
C ARG A 496 13.72 9.77 4.52
N ILE A 497 12.55 10.35 4.23
CA ILE A 497 12.30 11.06 2.96
C ILE A 497 13.31 12.20 2.79
N TYR A 498 13.50 13.01 3.82
CA TYR A 498 14.48 14.12 3.81
C TYR A 498 15.91 13.61 3.52
N GLN A 499 16.32 12.51 4.15
CA GLN A 499 17.64 11.91 3.94
C GLN A 499 17.81 11.30 2.55
N ILE A 500 16.78 10.60 2.03
CA ILE A 500 16.77 10.01 0.69
C ILE A 500 16.84 11.10 -0.38
N GLU A 501 16.05 12.16 -0.24
CA GLU A 501 16.08 13.31 -1.15
C GLU A 501 17.46 13.98 -1.16
N ARG A 502 18.06 14.18 0.01
CA ARG A 502 19.42 14.73 0.13
C ARG A 502 20.45 13.84 -0.56
N LYS A 503 20.38 12.51 -0.35
CA LYS A 503 21.34 11.56 -0.90
C LYS A 503 21.22 11.41 -2.42
N ILE A 504 20.02 11.26 -2.96
CA ILE A 504 19.79 10.96 -4.38
C ILE A 504 19.77 12.21 -5.24
N TYR A 505 19.15 13.29 -4.75
CA TYR A 505 18.91 14.52 -5.51
C TYR A 505 19.76 15.73 -5.07
N GLY A 506 20.52 15.59 -3.97
CA GLY A 506 21.33 16.69 -3.41
C GLY A 506 20.48 17.86 -2.86
N ARG A 507 19.19 17.64 -2.61
CA ARG A 507 18.25 18.66 -2.11
C ARG A 507 17.94 18.43 -0.62
N THR A 508 17.86 19.52 0.14
CA THR A 508 17.43 19.54 1.55
C THR A 508 16.23 20.45 1.68
N ASP A 509 15.06 19.87 1.97
CA ASP A 509 13.82 20.62 2.15
C ASP A 509 13.51 20.76 3.65
N GLN A 510 14.17 21.74 4.27
CA GLN A 510 13.99 22.06 5.69
C GLN A 510 12.55 22.52 5.99
N GLN A 511 11.93 23.26 5.06
CA GLN A 511 10.56 23.74 5.25
C GLN A 511 9.56 22.57 5.32
N PHE A 512 9.76 21.54 4.53
CA PHE A 512 8.97 20.30 4.66
C PHE A 512 9.15 19.69 6.04
N LEU A 513 10.40 19.50 6.47
CA LEU A 513 10.70 18.86 7.74
C LEU A 513 10.10 19.64 8.91
N GLU A 514 10.19 20.97 8.88
CA GLU A 514 9.62 21.87 9.88
C GLU A 514 8.08 21.80 9.91
N ARG A 515 7.42 21.88 8.75
CA ARG A 515 5.95 21.78 8.67
C ARG A 515 5.41 20.47 9.26
N VAL A 516 6.00 19.35 8.87
CA VAL A 516 5.58 18.04 9.37
C VAL A 516 5.88 17.91 10.86
N PHE A 517 7.04 18.37 11.31
CA PHE A 517 7.41 18.34 12.73
C PHE A 517 6.40 19.07 13.61
N GLN A 518 6.03 20.32 13.26
CA GLN A 518 5.08 21.11 14.03
C GLN A 518 3.70 20.44 14.13
N LYS A 519 3.22 19.83 13.07
CA LYS A 519 1.95 19.10 13.07
C LYS A 519 2.02 17.79 13.86
N LEU A 520 3.14 17.08 13.75
CA LEU A 520 3.38 15.88 14.52
C LEU A 520 3.51 16.15 16.04
N LEU A 521 3.75 17.37 16.47
CA LEU A 521 3.65 17.74 17.90
C LEU A 521 2.25 17.51 18.45
N LEU A 522 1.20 17.80 17.67
CA LEU A 522 -0.18 17.54 18.08
C LEU A 522 -0.44 16.03 18.18
N ASN A 523 0.00 15.27 17.19
CA ASN A 523 -0.12 13.82 17.19
C ASN A 523 0.69 13.20 18.34
N PHE A 524 1.90 13.67 18.60
CA PHE A 524 2.69 13.22 19.73
C PHE A 524 1.99 13.47 21.07
N THR A 525 1.35 14.63 21.22
CA THR A 525 0.58 14.97 22.43
C THR A 525 -0.61 14.03 22.61
N TRP A 526 -1.31 13.69 21.53
CA TRP A 526 -2.38 12.71 21.56
C TRP A 526 -1.87 11.34 22.04
N TRP A 527 -0.74 10.87 21.53
CA TRP A 527 -0.11 9.63 21.94
C TRP A 527 0.30 9.63 23.41
N VAL A 528 0.91 10.71 23.89
CA VAL A 528 1.31 10.87 25.29
C VAL A 528 0.10 10.83 26.23
N ASN A 529 -1.05 11.36 25.79
CA ASN A 529 -2.31 11.31 26.56
C ASN A 529 -3.00 9.95 26.57
N ARG A 530 -2.59 9.03 25.70
CA ARG A 530 -3.04 7.63 25.69
C ARG A 530 -2.17 6.71 26.56
N LYS A 531 -1.57 7.27 27.59
CA LYS A 531 -0.86 6.51 28.61
C LYS A 531 -1.82 5.64 29.42
N ASP A 532 -1.22 4.82 30.25
CA ASP A 532 -1.95 4.11 31.29
C ASP A 532 -2.79 5.04 32.19
N VAL A 533 -3.83 4.48 32.80
CA VAL A 533 -4.73 5.23 33.69
C VAL A 533 -3.99 5.82 34.92
N GLU A 534 -2.85 5.25 35.28
CA GLU A 534 -2.05 5.64 36.44
C GLU A 534 -0.90 6.62 36.08
N GLY A 535 -0.71 6.93 34.81
CA GLY A 535 0.29 7.90 34.34
C GLY A 535 1.74 7.41 34.45
N LYS A 536 1.98 6.12 34.31
CA LYS A 536 3.29 5.45 34.48
C LYS A 536 4.17 5.43 33.23
N ASN A 537 3.71 5.97 32.13
CA ASN A 537 4.37 6.04 30.82
C ASN A 537 4.49 4.70 30.08
N VAL A 538 3.63 3.74 30.39
CA VAL A 538 3.40 2.50 29.66
C VAL A 538 2.22 2.73 28.72
N PHE A 539 2.19 2.08 27.58
CA PHE A 539 1.06 2.15 26.62
C PHE A 539 0.08 1.01 26.94
N GLN A 540 -1.17 1.37 27.25
CA GLN A 540 -2.22 0.46 27.72
C GLN A 540 -3.34 0.23 26.70
N GLY A 541 -3.05 -0.01 25.50
CA GLY A 541 -4.11 -0.45 24.62
C GLY A 541 -4.19 0.24 23.29
N GLY A 542 -4.58 -0.53 22.34
CA GLY A 542 -4.80 -0.18 20.96
C GLY A 542 -4.37 -1.32 20.03
N PHE A 543 -4.90 -1.26 18.86
CA PHE A 543 -4.75 -2.27 17.82
C PHE A 543 -3.29 -2.44 17.36
N LEU A 544 -2.60 -1.34 17.01
CA LEU A 544 -1.19 -1.27 16.60
C LEU A 544 -0.84 -2.05 15.32
N GLY A 545 -1.81 -2.39 14.48
CA GLY A 545 -1.58 -2.99 13.16
C GLY A 545 -0.99 -4.39 13.16
N LEU A 546 -1.04 -5.11 14.30
CA LEU A 546 -0.56 -6.49 14.45
C LEU A 546 -1.73 -7.43 14.76
N ASP A 547 -2.64 -7.57 13.87
CA ASP A 547 -4.00 -8.09 13.97
C ASP A 547 -4.17 -9.23 14.99
N ASN A 548 -3.75 -10.45 14.63
CA ASN A 548 -3.93 -11.64 15.45
C ASN A 548 -2.70 -12.05 16.26
N ILE A 549 -1.72 -11.16 16.48
CA ILE A 549 -0.42 -11.48 17.10
C ILE A 549 -0.52 -12.03 18.52
N GLY A 550 -1.53 -11.56 19.26
CA GLY A 550 -1.77 -11.91 20.66
C GLY A 550 -2.84 -12.98 20.86
N VAL A 551 -3.23 -13.19 22.13
CA VAL A 551 -4.33 -14.09 22.53
C VAL A 551 -5.70 -13.40 22.45
N PHE A 552 -5.72 -12.07 22.43
CA PHE A 552 -6.93 -11.25 22.38
C PHE A 552 -6.90 -10.32 21.17
N ASP A 553 -8.07 -9.99 20.68
CA ASP A 553 -8.25 -8.91 19.75
C ASP A 553 -7.94 -7.56 20.45
N ARG A 554 -6.94 -6.86 19.93
CA ARG A 554 -6.48 -5.58 20.51
C ARG A 554 -7.39 -4.39 20.18
N SER A 555 -8.30 -4.53 19.21
CA SER A 555 -9.31 -3.53 18.86
C SER A 555 -10.54 -3.61 19.79
N ALA A 556 -10.74 -4.73 20.47
CA ALA A 556 -11.91 -5.00 21.30
C ALA A 556 -11.61 -4.83 22.79
N GLU A 557 -12.67 -4.69 23.59
CA GLU A 557 -12.57 -4.80 25.03
C GLU A 557 -12.13 -6.22 25.43
N LEU A 558 -11.23 -6.30 26.40
CA LEU A 558 -10.72 -7.59 26.85
C LEU A 558 -11.85 -8.44 27.45
N PRO A 559 -12.00 -9.69 27.00
CA PRO A 559 -13.03 -10.58 27.53
C PRO A 559 -12.86 -10.88 29.02
N THR A 560 -11.65 -10.69 29.56
CA THR A 560 -11.27 -10.86 30.96
C THR A 560 -11.46 -9.59 31.80
N GLY A 561 -11.80 -8.47 31.17
CA GLY A 561 -11.66 -7.15 31.78
C GLY A 561 -10.20 -6.79 32.08
N GLY A 562 -9.97 -5.66 32.72
CA GLY A 562 -8.61 -5.17 33.01
C GLY A 562 -7.96 -4.49 31.81
N HIS A 563 -6.62 -4.59 31.70
CA HIS A 563 -5.88 -3.97 30.64
C HIS A 563 -4.56 -4.72 30.35
N ILE A 564 -3.97 -4.43 29.18
CA ILE A 564 -2.65 -4.96 28.77
C ILE A 564 -1.66 -3.82 28.72
N ASN A 565 -0.55 -3.94 29.46
CA ASN A 565 0.62 -3.10 29.23
C ASN A 565 1.38 -3.66 28.03
N GLN A 566 1.39 -2.91 26.93
CA GLN A 566 1.92 -3.38 25.65
C GLN A 566 3.41 -3.04 25.50
N ALA A 567 4.22 -4.06 25.21
CA ALA A 567 5.66 -3.90 25.00
C ALA A 567 5.95 -3.18 23.67
N ASP A 568 5.21 -3.53 22.60
CA ASP A 568 5.33 -2.85 21.32
C ASP A 568 4.81 -1.41 21.37
N GLY A 569 3.63 -1.16 21.94
CA GLY A 569 3.06 0.17 22.09
C GLY A 569 4.00 1.11 22.83
N THR A 570 4.59 0.66 23.92
CA THR A 570 5.57 1.42 24.71
C THR A 570 6.86 1.65 23.91
N SER A 571 7.32 0.66 23.14
CA SER A 571 8.50 0.77 22.26
C SER A 571 8.28 1.74 21.10
N TRP A 572 7.10 1.70 20.47
CA TRP A 572 6.72 2.65 19.43
C TRP A 572 6.73 4.10 19.93
N MET A 573 6.30 4.33 21.17
CA MET A 573 6.41 5.66 21.80
C MET A 573 7.87 6.06 22.00
N GLY A 574 8.74 5.13 22.41
CA GLY A 574 10.18 5.38 22.52
C GLY A 574 10.81 5.73 21.18
N MET A 575 10.48 4.98 20.13
CA MET A 575 10.91 5.25 18.75
C MET A 575 10.42 6.64 18.29
N TYR A 576 9.15 6.98 18.56
CA TYR A 576 8.58 8.27 18.18
C TYR A 576 9.32 9.43 18.85
N CYS A 577 9.61 9.32 20.16
CA CYS A 577 10.43 10.34 20.87
C CYS A 577 11.78 10.53 20.21
N LEU A 578 12.48 9.45 19.87
CA LEU A 578 13.80 9.53 19.26
C LEU A 578 13.77 10.07 17.83
N ASN A 579 12.74 9.76 17.05
CA ASN A 579 12.57 10.33 15.72
C ASN A 579 12.26 11.84 15.77
N MET A 580 11.38 12.27 16.69
CA MET A 580 11.11 13.69 16.91
C MET A 580 12.34 14.43 17.44
N LEU A 581 13.12 13.80 18.32
CA LEU A 581 14.41 14.33 18.78
C LEU A 581 15.37 14.54 17.60
N THR A 582 15.50 13.54 16.73
CA THR A 582 16.39 13.62 15.57
C THR A 582 16.00 14.76 14.62
N ILE A 583 14.69 14.91 14.36
CA ILE A 583 14.18 16.03 13.53
C ILE A 583 14.44 17.36 14.22
N ALA A 584 14.18 17.47 15.53
CA ALA A 584 14.41 18.70 16.28
C ALA A 584 15.89 19.13 16.25
N LEU A 585 16.82 18.20 16.37
CA LEU A 585 18.26 18.48 16.26
C LEU A 585 18.67 18.91 14.84
N GLU A 586 18.08 18.29 13.79
CA GLU A 586 18.34 18.72 12.41
C GLU A 586 17.85 20.15 12.18
N LEU A 587 16.63 20.47 12.64
CA LEU A 587 16.06 21.82 12.56
C LEU A 587 16.81 22.84 13.43
N ALA A 588 17.36 22.42 14.56
CA ALA A 588 18.14 23.26 15.45
C ALA A 588 19.42 23.80 14.81
N LYS A 589 19.93 23.15 13.75
CA LYS A 589 21.09 23.65 12.99
C LYS A 589 20.87 25.05 12.40
N ASP A 590 19.63 25.35 12.03
CA ASP A 590 19.26 26.64 11.45
C ASP A 590 18.46 27.53 12.44
N ASN A 591 17.78 26.95 13.43
CA ASN A 591 16.94 27.65 14.38
C ASN A 591 17.08 27.07 15.80
N SER A 592 17.79 27.76 16.68
CA SER A 592 18.09 27.35 18.06
C SER A 592 16.86 27.10 18.95
N ILE A 593 15.66 27.54 18.55
CA ILE A 593 14.42 27.27 19.29
C ILE A 593 14.18 25.75 19.39
N TYR A 594 14.54 25.01 18.36
CA TYR A 594 14.36 23.54 18.31
C TYR A 594 15.27 22.77 19.28
N GLU A 595 16.34 23.41 19.81
CA GLU A 595 17.18 22.79 20.84
C GLU A 595 16.42 22.53 22.15
N ASP A 596 15.52 23.42 22.55
CA ASP A 596 14.70 23.26 23.75
C ASP A 596 13.65 22.13 23.54
N ILE A 597 13.03 22.09 22.35
CA ILE A 597 12.09 21.03 21.98
C ILE A 597 12.79 19.66 21.92
N ALA A 598 14.04 19.60 21.44
CA ALA A 598 14.84 18.37 21.45
C ALA A 598 15.01 17.85 22.89
N SER A 599 15.27 18.74 23.86
CA SER A 599 15.36 18.38 25.28
C SER A 599 14.07 17.76 25.81
N LYS A 600 12.90 18.24 25.38
CA LYS A 600 11.60 17.69 25.77
C LYS A 600 11.45 16.22 25.31
N PHE A 601 11.78 15.90 24.06
CA PHE A 601 11.67 14.53 23.54
C PHE A 601 12.66 13.58 24.22
N PHE A 602 13.86 14.07 24.51
CA PHE A 602 14.84 13.34 25.30
C PHE A 602 14.29 12.99 26.70
N GLU A 603 13.66 13.94 27.40
CA GLU A 603 13.05 13.70 28.70
C GLU A 603 11.93 12.65 28.65
N HIS A 604 11.03 12.75 27.65
CA HIS A 604 9.97 11.75 27.47
C HIS A 604 10.55 10.36 27.20
N PHE A 605 11.59 10.28 26.38
CA PHE A 605 12.26 9.00 26.10
C PHE A 605 12.83 8.36 27.36
N LEU A 606 13.45 9.15 28.27
CA LEU A 606 13.96 8.63 29.53
C LEU A 606 12.84 8.00 30.41
N TYR A 607 11.69 8.66 30.49
CA TYR A 607 10.56 8.13 31.26
C TYR A 607 9.96 6.86 30.66
N ILE A 608 9.92 6.76 29.32
CA ILE A 608 9.43 5.57 28.63
C ILE A 608 10.40 4.40 28.82
N ALA A 609 11.71 4.65 28.71
CA ALA A 609 12.73 3.63 28.91
C ALA A 609 12.76 3.12 30.38
N ASP A 610 12.45 3.95 31.34
CA ASP A 610 12.30 3.54 32.75
C ASP A 610 11.03 2.70 32.94
N ALA A 611 9.93 3.10 32.29
CA ALA A 611 8.66 2.41 32.40
C ALA A 611 8.68 0.99 31.85
N ILE A 612 9.32 0.75 30.72
CA ILE A 612 9.37 -0.57 30.09
C ILE A 612 10.15 -1.58 30.93
N ASP A 613 11.10 -1.10 31.75
CA ASP A 613 11.93 -1.93 32.61
C ASP A 613 11.34 -2.13 34.01
N GLY A 614 10.28 -1.38 34.38
CA GLY A 614 9.51 -1.55 35.62
C GLY A 614 10.33 -1.47 36.92
N ILE A 615 11.38 -0.66 36.95
CA ILE A 615 12.32 -0.64 38.09
C ILE A 615 11.74 0.18 39.24
N GLY A 616 11.42 -0.50 40.32
CA GLY A 616 11.19 0.09 41.63
C GLY A 616 9.75 0.24 42.11
N LYS A 617 8.75 -0.41 41.49
CA LYS A 617 7.35 -0.40 41.91
C LYS A 617 6.73 -1.80 41.85
N GLU A 618 5.61 -2.00 42.49
CA GLU A 618 4.85 -3.25 42.62
C GLU A 618 4.34 -3.82 41.27
N GLU A 619 4.87 -3.39 40.15
CA GLU A 619 4.42 -3.76 38.82
C GLU A 619 5.34 -4.75 38.14
N ILE A 620 4.74 -5.54 37.21
CA ILE A 620 5.48 -6.44 36.34
C ILE A 620 6.22 -5.62 35.29
N ALA A 621 7.55 -5.69 35.28
CA ALA A 621 8.36 -5.23 34.17
C ALA A 621 8.00 -5.98 32.89
N LEU A 622 8.03 -5.31 31.74
CA LEU A 622 7.81 -5.95 30.45
C LEU A 622 9.00 -6.84 30.02
N TRP A 623 10.18 -6.54 30.54
CA TRP A 623 11.37 -7.41 30.39
C TRP A 623 11.29 -8.64 31.31
N ASP A 624 11.43 -9.83 30.74
CA ASP A 624 11.59 -11.07 31.49
C ASP A 624 13.08 -11.45 31.60
N GLU A 625 13.61 -11.35 32.81
CA GLU A 625 15.04 -11.60 33.04
C GLU A 625 15.42 -13.06 32.83
N ALA A 626 14.52 -14.02 33.09
CA ALA A 626 14.80 -15.43 32.87
C ALA A 626 14.87 -15.79 31.40
N ASP A 627 13.91 -15.32 30.60
CA ASP A 627 13.85 -15.58 29.17
C ASP A 627 14.75 -14.64 28.34
N GLY A 628 15.15 -13.47 28.88
CA GLY A 628 15.91 -12.47 28.14
C GLY A 628 15.11 -11.88 26.97
N PHE A 629 13.82 -11.58 27.19
CA PHE A 629 12.94 -11.12 26.14
C PHE A 629 11.85 -10.20 26.71
N TYR A 630 11.27 -9.32 25.87
CA TYR A 630 10.16 -8.48 26.26
C TYR A 630 8.82 -9.14 25.98
N TYR A 631 7.85 -8.93 26.86
CA TYR A 631 6.50 -9.46 26.74
C TYR A 631 5.45 -8.43 27.18
N ASP A 632 4.26 -8.53 26.65
CA ASP A 632 3.11 -7.83 27.17
C ASP A 632 2.73 -8.33 28.57
N ALA A 633 2.17 -7.46 29.40
CA ALA A 633 1.71 -7.80 30.75
C ALA A 633 0.20 -7.57 30.88
N LEU A 634 -0.54 -8.63 31.16
CA LEU A 634 -1.98 -8.58 31.43
C LEU A 634 -2.22 -8.26 32.90
N HIS A 635 -3.08 -7.30 33.18
CA HIS A 635 -3.57 -6.93 34.49
C HIS A 635 -5.07 -7.22 34.59
N LEU A 636 -5.46 -8.07 35.51
CA LEU A 636 -6.85 -8.44 35.74
C LEU A 636 -7.52 -7.52 36.76
N PRO A 637 -8.88 -7.41 36.76
CA PRO A 637 -9.61 -6.55 37.69
C PRO A 637 -9.45 -6.91 39.18
N ASP A 638 -9.11 -8.15 39.46
CA ASP A 638 -8.86 -8.65 40.80
C ASP A 638 -7.46 -8.33 41.37
N GLY A 639 -6.63 -7.63 40.58
CA GLY A 639 -5.26 -7.27 40.92
C GLY A 639 -4.22 -8.31 40.55
N HIS A 640 -4.60 -9.49 40.03
CA HIS A 640 -3.66 -10.43 39.51
C HIS A 640 -3.08 -9.93 38.18
N HIS A 641 -1.81 -10.27 37.93
CA HIS A 641 -1.13 -9.87 36.70
C HIS A 641 -0.19 -10.99 36.22
N CYS A 642 -0.02 -11.12 34.92
CA CYS A 642 0.87 -12.08 34.30
C CYS A 642 1.53 -11.57 33.03
N ARG A 643 2.75 -12.00 32.73
CA ARG A 643 3.37 -11.79 31.41
C ARG A 643 2.78 -12.77 30.41
N MET A 644 2.40 -12.25 29.28
CA MET A 644 1.94 -13.05 28.15
C MET A 644 3.15 -13.46 27.32
N LYS A 645 3.73 -14.64 27.60
CA LYS A 645 5.01 -15.10 27.05
C LYS A 645 4.87 -15.59 25.60
N VAL A 646 4.31 -14.78 24.74
CA VAL A 646 4.29 -15.01 23.30
C VAL A 646 5.58 -14.44 22.70
N ARG A 647 6.46 -15.30 22.23
CA ARG A 647 7.68 -14.89 21.52
C ARG A 647 7.31 -14.40 20.13
N SER A 648 7.22 -13.09 19.98
CA SER A 648 6.78 -12.43 18.74
C SER A 648 7.55 -11.13 18.49
N VAL A 649 7.30 -10.48 17.36
CA VAL A 649 7.87 -9.17 17.03
C VAL A 649 7.49 -8.09 18.03
N VAL A 650 6.44 -8.29 18.84
CA VAL A 650 6.12 -7.43 19.97
C VAL A 650 7.33 -7.28 20.90
N GLY A 651 7.98 -8.40 21.23
CA GLY A 651 9.18 -8.39 22.07
C GLY A 651 10.49 -8.00 21.35
N LEU A 652 10.48 -7.89 20.02
CA LEU A 652 11.58 -7.35 19.22
C LEU A 652 11.45 -5.84 19.02
N SER A 653 10.25 -5.27 19.16
CA SER A 653 9.97 -3.84 18.93
C SER A 653 10.84 -2.87 19.74
N PRO A 654 11.31 -3.18 20.97
CA PRO A 654 12.26 -2.33 21.68
C PRO A 654 13.56 -2.02 20.93
N LEU A 655 13.93 -2.82 19.93
CA LEU A 655 15.06 -2.56 19.04
C LEU A 655 14.86 -1.31 18.17
N PHE A 656 13.60 -0.94 17.86
CA PHE A 656 13.29 0.20 17.00
C PHE A 656 13.57 1.54 17.67
N ALA A 657 13.48 1.57 19.00
CA ALA A 657 13.76 2.77 19.81
C ALA A 657 15.27 2.94 19.97
N VAL A 658 15.94 3.32 18.89
CA VAL A 658 17.39 3.54 18.84
C VAL A 658 17.75 4.78 18.02
N ALA A 659 18.62 5.63 18.55
CA ALA A 659 19.20 6.78 17.87
C ALA A 659 20.63 7.06 18.35
N THR A 660 21.47 7.58 17.45
CA THR A 660 22.82 8.04 17.76
C THR A 660 22.86 9.57 17.81
N LEU A 661 23.67 10.10 18.70
CA LEU A 661 23.97 11.54 18.80
C LEU A 661 25.44 11.73 18.38
N GLU A 662 25.64 12.59 17.37
CA GLU A 662 26.98 12.91 16.89
C GLU A 662 27.70 13.87 17.88
N PRO A 663 29.00 13.77 18.02
CA PRO A 663 29.78 14.71 18.85
C PRO A 663 29.62 16.17 18.41
N GLU A 664 29.50 16.38 17.09
CA GLU A 664 29.31 17.69 16.48
C GLU A 664 27.98 18.32 16.91
N ASP A 665 26.90 17.53 16.94
CA ASP A 665 25.58 17.98 17.42
C ASP A 665 25.65 18.39 18.89
N LEU A 666 26.33 17.60 19.73
CA LEU A 666 26.51 17.92 21.15
C LEU A 666 27.38 19.18 21.37
N GLN A 667 28.30 19.51 20.47
CA GLN A 667 29.07 20.74 20.48
C GLN A 667 28.25 21.94 19.99
N MET A 668 27.46 21.74 18.96
CA MET A 668 26.61 22.76 18.33
C MET A 668 25.45 23.16 19.23
N PHE A 669 24.94 22.26 20.07
CA PHE A 669 23.76 22.46 20.93
C PHE A 669 24.09 22.45 22.43
N PRO A 670 24.70 23.51 22.97
CA PRO A 670 25.18 23.51 24.35
C PRO A 670 24.04 23.48 25.38
N GLY A 671 22.86 23.97 25.07
CA GLY A 671 21.69 23.91 25.93
C GLY A 671 21.18 22.49 26.09
N PHE A 672 21.02 21.77 24.98
CA PHE A 672 20.66 20.36 24.95
C PHE A 672 21.70 19.50 25.69
N LYS A 673 22.99 19.72 25.42
CA LYS A 673 24.10 19.03 26.10
C LYS A 673 24.06 19.24 27.63
N ARG A 674 23.87 20.49 28.09
CA ARG A 674 23.74 20.77 29.53
C ARG A 674 22.57 20.03 30.16
N ARG A 675 21.42 19.94 29.46
CA ARG A 675 20.24 19.23 29.92
C ARG A 675 20.49 17.75 30.02
N LEU A 676 21.07 17.15 29.00
CA LEU A 676 21.47 15.75 28.96
C LEU A 676 22.44 15.41 30.12
N GLU A 677 23.48 16.22 30.33
CA GLU A 677 24.45 16.03 31.42
C GLU A 677 23.79 16.23 32.81
N TRP A 678 22.78 17.10 32.90
CA TRP A 678 22.01 17.28 34.11
C TRP A 678 21.25 16.02 34.49
N PHE A 679 20.53 15.38 33.56
CA PHE A 679 19.80 14.14 33.79
C PHE A 679 20.75 13.02 34.20
N ILE A 680 21.84 12.83 33.50
CA ILE A 680 22.85 11.83 33.82
C ILE A 680 23.33 11.98 35.30
N ARG A 681 23.51 13.23 35.76
CA ARG A 681 24.06 13.52 37.10
C ARG A 681 23.01 13.43 38.20
N ASN A 682 21.78 13.91 37.92
CA ASN A 682 20.78 14.16 38.94
C ASN A 682 19.65 13.12 38.94
N ARG A 683 19.48 12.38 37.85
CA ARG A 683 18.46 11.34 37.68
C ARG A 683 19.08 10.03 37.20
N PRO A 684 20.04 9.48 38.00
CA PRO A 684 20.66 8.19 37.67
C PRO A 684 19.65 7.01 37.65
N ASP A 685 18.53 7.19 38.38
CA ASP A 685 17.36 6.29 38.33
C ASP A 685 16.81 6.11 36.91
N LEU A 686 16.63 7.20 36.15
CA LEU A 686 16.13 7.19 34.79
C LEU A 686 17.24 6.86 33.78
N SER A 687 18.44 7.41 33.96
CA SER A 687 19.50 7.33 32.97
C SER A 687 20.20 5.97 32.89
N ARG A 688 20.10 5.12 33.91
CA ARG A 688 20.71 3.77 33.93
C ARG A 688 20.03 2.80 32.97
N ASN A 689 18.75 3.03 32.65
CA ASN A 689 17.94 2.18 31.77
C ASN A 689 18.04 2.59 30.30
N VAL A 690 18.79 3.64 30.02
CA VAL A 690 19.06 4.15 28.69
C VAL A 690 20.51 3.87 28.33
N ALA A 691 20.73 3.35 27.14
CA ALA A 691 22.04 3.01 26.66
C ALA A 691 23.03 4.14 26.71
N CYS A 692 24.20 3.85 27.16
CA CYS A 692 25.50 4.53 27.11
C CYS A 692 25.55 6.01 26.71
N MET A 693 24.89 6.84 27.48
CA MET A 693 25.09 8.28 27.39
C MET A 693 26.47 8.71 27.95
N GLN A 694 27.05 7.89 28.84
CA GLN A 694 28.33 8.17 29.46
C GLN A 694 29.51 7.59 28.69
N THR A 695 29.33 6.43 28.03
CA THR A 695 30.38 5.75 27.29
C THR A 695 30.30 6.14 25.81
N PRO A 696 31.35 6.75 25.24
CA PRO A 696 31.38 7.05 23.81
C PRO A 696 31.59 5.75 23.01
N GLY A 697 30.84 5.60 21.91
CA GLY A 697 31.07 4.59 20.91
C GLY A 697 32.08 5.02 19.83
N VAL A 698 32.02 4.34 18.69
CA VAL A 698 32.85 4.66 17.51
C VAL A 698 32.63 6.12 17.12
N GLY A 699 33.72 6.83 16.82
CA GLY A 699 33.67 8.26 16.49
C GLY A 699 33.20 9.16 17.63
N ALA A 700 33.30 8.72 18.89
CA ALA A 700 32.84 9.44 20.10
C ALA A 700 31.32 9.70 20.15
N ARG A 701 30.51 8.95 19.37
CA ARG A 701 29.04 9.01 19.37
C ARG A 701 28.43 8.60 20.70
N ARG A 702 27.23 9.09 20.95
CA ARG A 702 26.39 8.62 22.07
C ARG A 702 25.23 7.82 21.52
N LEU A 703 24.74 6.86 22.31
CA LEU A 703 23.60 6.04 21.95
C LEU A 703 22.42 6.31 22.90
N LEU A 704 21.25 6.44 22.33
CA LEU A 704 19.96 6.40 23.01
C LEU A 704 19.23 5.16 22.51
N ALA A 705 18.97 4.20 23.39
CA ALA A 705 18.24 2.98 23.06
C ALA A 705 17.59 2.38 24.31
N ILE A 706 16.48 1.69 24.14
CA ILE A 706 15.84 0.89 25.19
C ILE A 706 16.60 -0.43 25.40
N ALA A 707 16.81 -1.18 24.32
CA ALA A 707 17.52 -2.44 24.35
C ALA A 707 19.03 -2.20 24.17
N TYR A 708 19.83 -2.50 25.21
CA TYR A 708 21.28 -2.29 25.13
C TYR A 708 22.07 -3.34 25.93
N GLN A 709 23.35 -3.52 25.61
CA GLN A 709 24.31 -4.43 26.23
C GLN A 709 23.78 -5.88 26.25
N ASP A 710 23.61 -6.44 27.46
CA ASP A 710 23.20 -7.84 27.63
C ASP A 710 21.79 -8.09 27.08
N LYS A 711 20.86 -7.12 27.23
CA LYS A 711 19.52 -7.23 26.64
C LYS A 711 19.57 -7.34 25.13
N LEU A 712 20.36 -6.48 24.47
CA LEU A 712 20.56 -6.54 23.02
C LEU A 712 21.10 -7.90 22.60
N ARG A 713 22.14 -8.42 23.26
CA ARG A 713 22.70 -9.75 22.94
C ARG A 713 21.68 -10.86 23.07
N ARG A 714 20.93 -10.87 24.17
CA ARG A 714 19.93 -11.92 24.45
C ARG A 714 18.75 -11.89 23.48
N ILE A 715 18.32 -10.68 23.06
CA ILE A 715 17.30 -10.53 22.02
C ILE A 715 17.84 -11.03 20.68
N LEU A 716 19.05 -10.62 20.30
CA LEU A 716 19.67 -11.02 19.04
C LEU A 716 19.94 -12.53 18.98
N GLU A 717 20.31 -13.16 20.09
CA GLU A 717 20.50 -14.62 20.17
C GLU A 717 19.23 -15.36 19.75
N LYS A 718 18.04 -14.93 20.24
CA LYS A 718 16.75 -15.50 19.82
C LYS A 718 16.34 -15.10 18.42
N MET A 719 16.51 -13.82 18.08
CA MET A 719 16.11 -13.29 16.78
C MET A 719 16.87 -13.98 15.63
N LEU A 720 18.14 -14.35 15.87
CA LEU A 720 19.03 -14.96 14.88
C LEU A 720 19.08 -16.49 14.96
N ASP A 721 18.24 -17.11 15.79
CA ASP A 721 18.10 -18.56 15.89
C ASP A 721 17.08 -19.07 14.86
N GLU A 722 17.50 -20.03 14.02
CA GLU A 722 16.66 -20.63 12.96
C GLU A 722 15.51 -21.47 13.53
N THR A 723 15.64 -21.96 14.76
CA THR A 723 14.56 -22.67 15.48
C THR A 723 13.56 -21.71 16.13
N GLU A 724 13.86 -20.42 16.13
CA GLU A 724 13.02 -19.34 16.65
C GLU A 724 12.56 -18.40 15.52
N PHE A 725 13.18 -17.22 15.42
CA PHE A 725 12.71 -16.17 14.51
C PHE A 725 13.38 -16.18 13.13
N LEU A 726 14.63 -16.62 13.02
CA LEU A 726 15.35 -16.53 11.75
C LEU A 726 14.85 -17.56 10.74
N SER A 727 14.33 -17.09 9.63
CA SER A 727 13.99 -17.90 8.45
C SER A 727 15.05 -17.71 7.36
N LEU A 728 15.07 -18.59 6.36
CA LEU A 728 15.84 -18.38 5.13
C LEU A 728 15.40 -17.10 4.37
N TYR A 729 14.24 -16.55 4.69
CA TYR A 729 13.59 -15.45 3.97
C TYR A 729 13.40 -14.18 4.81
N GLY A 730 13.86 -14.16 6.07
CA GLY A 730 13.77 -13.01 6.96
C GLY A 730 13.42 -13.39 8.40
N ILE A 731 12.92 -12.42 9.17
CA ILE A 731 12.51 -12.61 10.57
C ILE A 731 11.01 -12.86 10.63
N ARG A 732 10.62 -13.97 11.26
CA ARG A 732 9.23 -14.38 11.49
C ARG A 732 8.52 -13.48 12.49
N ALA A 733 7.24 -13.21 12.30
CA ALA A 733 6.43 -12.37 13.20
C ALA A 733 6.19 -13.04 14.57
N VAL A 734 6.00 -14.35 14.60
CA VAL A 734 6.00 -15.18 15.82
C VAL A 734 7.08 -16.25 15.68
N SER A 735 7.76 -16.56 16.80
CA SER A 735 8.82 -17.56 16.84
C SER A 735 8.30 -18.96 16.51
N LYS A 736 9.06 -19.68 15.69
CA LYS A 736 8.83 -21.11 15.37
C LYS A 736 8.83 -22.00 16.62
N PHE A 737 9.39 -21.53 17.74
CA PHE A 737 9.32 -22.19 19.05
C PHE A 737 7.87 -22.57 19.41
N HIS A 738 6.89 -21.72 19.05
CA HIS A 738 5.48 -21.97 19.36
C HIS A 738 4.83 -23.07 18.49
N ALA A 739 5.54 -23.64 17.53
CA ALA A 739 5.08 -24.83 16.80
C ALA A 739 5.02 -26.07 17.71
N SER A 740 5.98 -26.17 18.65
CA SER A 740 6.04 -27.28 19.62
C SER A 740 5.68 -26.88 21.04
N HIS A 741 5.64 -25.59 21.32
CA HIS A 741 5.33 -25.00 22.64
C HIS A 741 4.34 -23.84 22.47
N PRO A 742 3.07 -24.13 22.13
CA PRO A 742 2.04 -23.10 22.02
C PRO A 742 1.92 -22.32 23.32
N TYR A 743 1.67 -21.01 23.22
CA TYR A 743 1.34 -20.23 24.40
C TYR A 743 -0.13 -20.44 24.74
N ILE A 744 -0.42 -20.80 25.99
CA ILE A 744 -1.78 -21.07 26.49
C ILE A 744 -2.01 -20.20 27.71
N LEU A 745 -3.10 -19.43 27.68
CA LEU A 745 -3.60 -18.64 28.78
C LEU A 745 -4.97 -19.16 29.21
N ALA A 746 -5.07 -19.70 30.42
CA ALA A 746 -6.34 -20.19 30.99
C ALA A 746 -6.85 -19.19 32.02
N ILE A 747 -8.02 -18.60 31.78
CA ILE A 747 -8.70 -17.64 32.65
C ILE A 747 -10.19 -17.99 32.70
N ASP A 748 -10.77 -18.06 33.88
CA ASP A 748 -12.21 -18.30 34.11
C ASP A 748 -12.77 -19.53 33.38
N GLY A 749 -11.93 -20.55 33.19
CA GLY A 749 -12.32 -21.79 32.53
C GLY A 749 -12.31 -21.71 30.99
N GLN A 750 -11.89 -20.60 30.43
CA GLN A 750 -11.63 -20.43 28.99
C GLN A 750 -10.14 -20.53 28.71
N GLU A 751 -9.80 -21.13 27.57
CA GLU A 751 -8.43 -21.27 27.08
C GLU A 751 -8.24 -20.38 25.87
N TYR A 752 -7.21 -19.51 25.93
CA TYR A 752 -6.77 -18.64 24.86
C TYR A 752 -5.39 -19.11 24.40
N ARG A 753 -5.16 -19.19 23.08
CA ARG A 753 -3.99 -19.87 22.52
C ARG A 753 -3.34 -19.09 21.40
N VAL A 754 -2.01 -19.12 21.36
CA VAL A 754 -1.21 -18.67 20.22
C VAL A 754 -0.29 -19.80 19.79
N ASP A 755 -0.45 -20.20 18.53
CA ASP A 755 0.38 -21.17 17.83
C ASP A 755 1.31 -20.46 16.83
N TYR A 756 2.32 -21.16 16.34
CA TYR A 756 3.06 -20.75 15.17
C TYR A 756 2.29 -21.13 13.90
N GLU A 757 1.86 -20.14 13.16
CA GLU A 757 1.10 -20.29 11.92
C GLU A 757 1.87 -19.61 10.78
N PRO A 758 2.76 -20.31 10.06
CA PRO A 758 3.67 -19.68 9.10
C PRO A 758 3.00 -19.23 7.78
N ALA A 759 1.76 -19.65 7.54
CA ALA A 759 0.95 -19.33 6.36
C ALA A 759 -0.21 -18.40 6.74
N GLU A 760 -1.38 -18.67 6.19
CA GLU A 760 -2.63 -17.99 6.56
C GLU A 760 -3.10 -18.37 7.96
N SER A 761 -3.91 -17.52 8.57
CA SER A 761 -4.44 -17.75 9.91
C SER A 761 -5.48 -18.88 9.94
N SER A 762 -5.32 -19.78 10.89
CA SER A 762 -6.33 -20.80 11.19
C SER A 762 -7.41 -20.31 12.16
N THR A 763 -7.28 -19.08 12.69
CA THR A 763 -8.19 -18.47 13.65
C THR A 763 -9.05 -17.38 13.04
N SER A 764 -10.16 -17.03 13.71
CA SER A 764 -11.03 -15.90 13.37
C SER A 764 -10.85 -14.72 14.33
N LEU A 765 -9.69 -14.61 14.97
CA LEU A 765 -9.47 -13.59 16.02
C LEU A 765 -9.58 -12.17 15.45
N PHE A 766 -9.18 -11.98 14.21
CA PHE A 766 -9.34 -10.75 13.46
C PHE A 766 -9.94 -11.06 12.09
N GLY A 767 -10.61 -10.11 11.47
CA GLY A 767 -11.19 -10.28 10.14
C GLY A 767 -10.14 -10.21 9.02
N GLY A 768 -10.52 -10.60 7.80
CA GLY A 768 -9.68 -10.53 6.61
C GLY A 768 -8.68 -11.69 6.48
N ASN A 769 -7.71 -11.52 5.58
CA ASN A 769 -6.70 -12.51 5.22
C ASN A 769 -5.35 -12.29 5.90
N SER A 770 -5.23 -11.32 6.82
CA SER A 770 -3.98 -10.97 7.50
C SER A 770 -3.61 -11.99 8.58
N ASN A 771 -2.33 -12.36 8.64
CA ASN A 771 -1.79 -13.23 9.68
C ASN A 771 -0.44 -12.75 10.22
N TRP A 772 -0.37 -12.50 11.54
CA TRP A 772 0.85 -12.09 12.24
C TRP A 772 1.45 -13.20 13.14
N ARG A 773 1.00 -14.45 13.02
CA ARG A 773 1.43 -15.57 13.86
C ARG A 773 2.55 -16.43 13.26
N GLY A 774 3.43 -15.85 12.45
CA GLY A 774 4.59 -16.59 11.92
C GLY A 774 5.14 -16.14 10.59
N PRO A 775 4.35 -15.50 9.72
CA PRO A 775 4.83 -15.02 8.43
C PRO A 775 5.92 -13.95 8.54
N ILE A 776 6.52 -13.66 7.39
CA ILE A 776 7.53 -12.62 7.21
C ILE A 776 6.86 -11.39 6.65
N TRP A 777 7.00 -10.27 7.35
CA TRP A 777 6.45 -8.97 7.03
C TRP A 777 7.57 -7.97 6.71
N PHE A 778 7.52 -7.35 5.55
CA PHE A 778 8.55 -6.41 5.09
C PHE A 778 8.74 -5.19 6.00
N PRO A 779 7.70 -4.51 6.50
CA PRO A 779 7.86 -3.32 7.34
C PRO A 779 8.67 -3.59 8.60
N ILE A 780 8.33 -4.64 9.33
CA ILE A 780 9.00 -5.00 10.58
C ILE A 780 10.44 -5.43 10.32
N ASN A 781 10.67 -6.25 9.29
CA ASN A 781 12.01 -6.65 8.88
C ASN A 781 12.87 -5.45 8.46
N TYR A 782 12.29 -4.50 7.76
CA TYR A 782 12.98 -3.26 7.37
C TYR A 782 13.41 -2.43 8.58
N LEU A 783 12.54 -2.28 9.57
CA LEU A 783 12.85 -1.57 10.82
C LEU A 783 13.93 -2.30 11.64
N ILE A 784 13.92 -3.64 11.68
CA ILE A 784 14.99 -4.45 12.31
C ILE A 784 16.32 -4.16 11.61
N ILE A 785 16.38 -4.26 10.28
CA ILE A 785 17.58 -3.98 9.48
C ILE A 785 18.13 -2.58 9.80
N GLU A 786 17.27 -1.58 9.78
CA GLU A 786 17.68 -0.20 10.09
C GLU A 786 18.19 -0.04 11.53
N SER A 787 17.52 -0.70 12.48
CA SER A 787 17.94 -0.67 13.89
C SER A 787 19.33 -1.29 14.08
N LEU A 788 19.59 -2.43 13.44
CA LEU A 788 20.91 -3.08 13.47
C LEU A 788 22.01 -2.18 12.88
N GLN A 789 21.70 -1.46 11.79
CA GLN A 789 22.62 -0.48 11.20
C GLN A 789 22.94 0.67 12.17
N LYS A 790 21.92 1.20 12.88
CA LYS A 790 22.10 2.25 13.90
C LYS A 790 22.92 1.76 15.09
N PHE A 791 22.65 0.54 15.57
CA PHE A 791 23.48 -0.05 16.62
C PHE A 791 24.93 -0.25 16.18
N HIS A 792 25.15 -0.75 14.96
CA HIS A 792 26.49 -0.89 14.41
C HIS A 792 27.21 0.45 14.31
N TYR A 793 26.52 1.52 13.90
CA TYR A 793 27.09 2.85 13.76
C TYR A 793 27.71 3.38 15.08
N TYR A 794 27.16 2.94 16.22
CA TYR A 794 27.68 3.22 17.54
C TYR A 794 28.69 2.18 18.03
N LEU A 795 28.40 0.88 17.89
CA LEU A 795 29.18 -0.22 18.47
C LEU A 795 30.41 -0.59 17.63
N GLY A 796 30.35 -0.38 16.31
CA GLY A 796 31.44 -0.68 15.37
C GLY A 796 31.67 -2.16 15.15
N ASP A 797 32.85 -2.46 14.56
CA ASP A 797 33.25 -3.82 14.15
C ASP A 797 33.62 -4.74 15.31
N ASP A 798 33.89 -4.20 16.50
CA ASP A 798 34.26 -4.98 17.68
C ASP A 798 33.06 -5.70 18.29
N PHE A 799 31.85 -5.20 18.08
CA PHE A 799 30.63 -5.85 18.52
C PHE A 799 30.15 -6.85 17.47
N LYS A 800 30.29 -8.13 17.79
CA LYS A 800 29.86 -9.23 16.92
C LYS A 800 28.88 -10.13 17.64
N VAL A 801 27.98 -10.72 16.86
CA VAL A 801 27.03 -11.74 17.28
C VAL A 801 27.10 -12.91 16.32
N GLU A 802 26.69 -14.07 16.81
CA GLU A 802 26.65 -15.27 15.99
C GLU A 802 25.39 -15.21 15.07
N CYS A 803 25.59 -15.43 13.78
CA CYS A 803 24.50 -15.42 12.80
C CYS A 803 24.72 -16.46 11.70
N PRO A 804 23.85 -17.50 11.61
CA PRO A 804 22.78 -17.88 12.58
C PRO A 804 23.32 -18.23 13.97
N THR A 805 22.49 -18.10 14.99
CA THR A 805 22.85 -18.53 16.35
C THR A 805 23.20 -20.03 16.38
N GLY A 806 24.29 -20.41 17.00
CA GLY A 806 24.80 -21.78 17.03
C GLY A 806 25.66 -22.18 15.83
N SER A 807 25.88 -21.30 14.84
CA SER A 807 26.66 -21.58 13.62
C SER A 807 28.18 -21.45 13.81
N GLY A 808 28.64 -20.76 14.84
CA GLY A 808 30.02 -20.35 15.01
C GLY A 808 30.46 -19.16 14.15
N GLN A 809 29.59 -18.63 13.31
CA GLN A 809 29.88 -17.53 12.41
C GLN A 809 29.61 -16.17 13.08
N MET A 810 30.67 -15.46 13.43
CA MET A 810 30.61 -14.16 14.10
C MET A 810 30.46 -13.02 13.06
N MET A 811 29.37 -12.28 13.12
CA MET A 811 29.07 -11.16 12.23
C MET A 811 28.95 -9.85 13.01
N THR A 812 29.37 -8.73 12.40
CA THR A 812 29.00 -7.39 12.86
C THR A 812 27.51 -7.15 12.64
N LEU A 813 26.89 -6.19 13.35
CA LEU A 813 25.48 -5.89 13.16
C LEU A 813 25.17 -5.35 11.75
N TRP A 814 26.13 -4.71 11.11
CA TRP A 814 26.01 -4.31 9.69
C TRP A 814 25.95 -5.51 8.76
N GLN A 815 26.79 -6.52 9.00
CA GLN A 815 26.78 -7.77 8.24
C GLN A 815 25.47 -8.54 8.46
N VAL A 816 24.95 -8.56 9.69
CA VAL A 816 23.63 -9.16 9.98
C VAL A 816 22.52 -8.41 9.24
N ALA A 817 22.54 -7.08 9.24
CA ALA A 817 21.57 -6.28 8.49
C ALA A 817 21.62 -6.55 6.98
N ALA A 818 22.83 -6.72 6.42
CA ALA A 818 23.01 -7.08 5.01
C ALA A 818 22.51 -8.50 4.70
N GLU A 819 22.77 -9.46 5.59
CA GLU A 819 22.26 -10.83 5.49
C GLU A 819 20.72 -10.88 5.50
N LEU A 820 20.06 -10.16 6.42
CA LEU A 820 18.60 -10.06 6.46
C LEU A 820 18.05 -9.40 5.20
N SER A 821 18.71 -8.36 4.69
CA SER A 821 18.32 -7.71 3.43
C SER A 821 18.39 -8.69 2.26
N GLN A 822 19.46 -9.51 2.20
CA GLN A 822 19.64 -10.52 1.16
C GLN A 822 18.56 -11.60 1.24
N ARG A 823 18.20 -12.08 2.45
CA ARG A 823 17.13 -13.06 2.66
C ARG A 823 15.78 -12.55 2.16
N LEU A 824 15.43 -11.29 2.43
CA LEU A 824 14.21 -10.67 1.94
C LEU A 824 14.21 -10.50 0.40
N ILE A 825 15.32 -10.08 -0.18
CA ILE A 825 15.47 -9.95 -1.63
C ILE A 825 15.36 -11.33 -2.31
N GLN A 826 15.90 -12.38 -1.68
CA GLN A 826 15.90 -13.75 -2.21
C GLN A 826 14.49 -14.30 -2.40
N ILE A 827 13.48 -13.83 -1.66
CA ILE A 827 12.07 -14.18 -1.87
C ILE A 827 11.68 -14.02 -3.35
N PHE A 828 12.16 -12.97 -4.00
CA PHE A 828 11.81 -12.62 -5.38
C PHE A 828 12.83 -13.08 -6.43
N LEU A 829 13.95 -13.64 -6.03
CA LEU A 829 14.99 -14.06 -6.98
C LEU A 829 14.92 -15.57 -7.24
N PRO A 830 15.30 -16.02 -8.44
CA PRO A 830 15.39 -17.45 -8.69
C PRO A 830 16.51 -18.07 -7.84
N GLU A 831 16.21 -19.18 -7.20
CA GLU A 831 17.20 -20.05 -6.55
C GLU A 831 18.03 -20.82 -7.57
N ALA A 832 19.01 -21.61 -7.12
CA ALA A 832 19.82 -22.49 -7.97
C ALA A 832 18.98 -23.53 -8.76
N SER A 833 17.80 -23.85 -8.25
CA SER A 833 16.79 -24.69 -8.93
C SER A 833 16.09 -23.98 -10.09
N GLY A 834 16.22 -22.66 -10.21
CA GLY A 834 15.47 -21.80 -11.11
C GLY A 834 14.07 -21.41 -10.59
N ARG A 835 13.68 -21.91 -9.43
CA ARG A 835 12.38 -21.59 -8.80
C ARG A 835 12.49 -20.30 -7.97
N ARG A 836 11.42 -19.51 -7.94
CA ARG A 836 11.31 -18.31 -7.08
C ARG A 836 10.49 -18.64 -5.83
N PRO A 837 10.99 -18.36 -4.62
CA PRO A 837 10.24 -18.62 -3.38
C PRO A 837 8.85 -17.98 -3.38
N ALA A 838 8.73 -16.72 -3.80
CA ALA A 838 7.46 -15.98 -3.84
C ALA A 838 6.33 -16.72 -4.57
N TYR A 839 6.65 -17.56 -5.55
CA TYR A 839 5.64 -18.31 -6.30
C TYR A 839 5.19 -19.60 -5.60
N GLY A 840 5.81 -19.95 -4.50
CA GLY A 840 5.46 -21.16 -3.73
C GLY A 840 5.39 -22.41 -4.57
N GLY A 841 4.29 -23.17 -4.43
CA GLY A 841 4.00 -24.40 -5.18
C GLY A 841 3.38 -24.21 -6.56
N THR A 842 3.12 -22.97 -7.01
CA THR A 842 2.38 -22.72 -8.26
C THR A 842 3.25 -22.96 -9.49
N GLU A 843 3.15 -24.16 -10.07
CA GLU A 843 4.00 -24.61 -11.19
C GLU A 843 3.92 -23.70 -12.42
N THR A 844 2.76 -23.12 -12.72
CA THR A 844 2.59 -22.18 -13.83
C THR A 844 3.54 -21.00 -13.72
N PHE A 845 3.65 -20.38 -12.54
CA PHE A 845 4.58 -19.29 -12.30
C PHE A 845 6.04 -19.74 -12.29
N GLN A 846 6.31 -21.00 -11.91
CA GLN A 846 7.68 -21.48 -11.84
C GLN A 846 8.26 -21.84 -13.21
N THR A 847 7.43 -22.41 -14.11
CA THR A 847 7.94 -23.08 -15.32
C THR A 847 7.48 -22.46 -16.63
N ASN A 848 6.30 -21.85 -16.67
CA ASN A 848 5.74 -21.30 -17.91
C ASN A 848 6.46 -20.01 -18.32
N SER A 849 6.97 -19.95 -19.55
CA SER A 849 7.74 -18.81 -20.08
C SER A 849 6.94 -17.50 -20.13
N HIS A 850 5.60 -17.57 -20.14
CA HIS A 850 4.70 -16.41 -20.17
C HIS A 850 4.32 -15.92 -18.77
N TRP A 851 4.76 -16.62 -17.71
CA TRP A 851 4.42 -16.29 -16.31
C TRP A 851 5.65 -16.06 -15.42
N ARG A 852 6.73 -16.81 -15.61
CA ARG A 852 7.89 -16.88 -14.69
C ARG A 852 8.60 -15.57 -14.39
N ASN A 853 8.40 -14.53 -15.20
CA ASN A 853 9.00 -13.20 -14.99
C ASN A 853 7.99 -12.15 -14.52
N LEU A 854 6.76 -12.58 -14.25
CA LEU A 854 5.67 -11.72 -13.74
C LEU A 854 5.62 -11.84 -12.21
N ILE A 855 5.92 -10.76 -11.51
CA ILE A 855 6.11 -10.80 -10.07
C ILE A 855 4.87 -10.27 -9.35
N LEU A 856 4.38 -11.05 -8.38
CA LEU A 856 3.39 -10.64 -7.41
C LEU A 856 4.10 -10.17 -6.13
N PHE A 857 3.68 -9.03 -5.62
CA PHE A 857 4.23 -8.46 -4.39
C PHE A 857 3.22 -8.65 -3.27
N ASN A 858 3.11 -9.87 -2.79
CA ASN A 858 2.15 -10.24 -1.75
C ASN A 858 2.32 -9.42 -0.48
N GLU A 859 1.26 -9.34 0.30
CA GLU A 859 1.21 -8.59 1.55
C GLU A 859 2.25 -9.08 2.57
N TYR A 860 2.36 -10.42 2.69
CA TYR A 860 3.34 -11.09 3.55
C TYR A 860 3.78 -12.43 2.93
N PHE A 861 4.74 -13.08 3.57
CA PHE A 861 5.36 -14.27 3.01
C PHE A 861 5.44 -15.38 4.05
N HIS A 862 5.26 -16.62 3.58
CA HIS A 862 5.29 -17.82 4.40
C HIS A 862 6.58 -17.90 5.23
N GLY A 863 6.46 -18.10 6.52
CA GLY A 863 7.57 -18.10 7.48
C GLY A 863 8.68 -19.12 7.23
N ASP A 864 8.40 -20.22 6.53
CA ASP A 864 9.36 -21.31 6.32
C ASP A 864 9.82 -21.47 4.86
N ASN A 865 9.01 -21.14 3.86
CA ASN A 865 9.34 -21.37 2.44
C ASN A 865 9.32 -20.11 1.57
N GLY A 866 8.96 -18.95 2.11
CA GLY A 866 8.98 -17.68 1.41
C GLY A 866 7.90 -17.48 0.35
N ALA A 867 6.90 -18.38 0.28
CA ALA A 867 5.78 -18.23 -0.64
C ALA A 867 4.96 -16.96 -0.31
N GLY A 868 4.52 -16.25 -1.33
CA GLY A 868 3.62 -15.10 -1.17
C GLY A 868 2.26 -15.53 -0.65
N ILE A 869 1.73 -14.79 0.31
CA ILE A 869 0.47 -15.06 1.00
C ILE A 869 -0.24 -13.73 1.28
N GLY A 870 -1.52 -13.80 1.62
CA GLY A 870 -2.36 -12.62 1.81
C GLY A 870 -2.63 -11.92 0.48
N ALA A 871 -2.96 -10.63 0.53
CA ALA A 871 -3.26 -9.84 -0.66
C ALA A 871 -2.20 -10.01 -1.74
N SER A 872 -2.58 -10.54 -2.91
CA SER A 872 -1.63 -11.01 -3.92
C SER A 872 -0.97 -9.87 -4.70
N HIS A 873 -1.60 -8.72 -4.77
CA HIS A 873 -1.11 -7.54 -5.50
C HIS A 873 -0.75 -6.37 -4.59
N GLN A 874 -0.70 -6.57 -3.29
CA GLN A 874 -0.36 -5.51 -2.35
C GLN A 874 1.13 -5.16 -2.45
N THR A 875 1.45 -4.18 -3.28
CA THR A 875 2.81 -3.70 -3.46
C THR A 875 3.23 -2.62 -2.47
N GLY A 876 2.33 -2.09 -1.70
CA GLY A 876 2.55 -1.00 -0.76
C GLY A 876 3.85 -1.14 0.02
N TRP A 877 3.79 -1.67 1.21
CA TRP A 877 5.00 -1.85 2.03
C TRP A 877 5.95 -2.95 1.55
N THR A 878 5.49 -3.94 0.75
CA THR A 878 6.37 -4.94 0.12
C THR A 878 7.26 -4.27 -0.95
N GLY A 879 6.86 -3.14 -1.51
CA GLY A 879 7.67 -2.28 -2.37
C GLY A 879 8.97 -1.78 -1.71
N LEU A 880 9.11 -1.90 -0.38
CA LEU A 880 10.39 -1.70 0.33
C LEU A 880 11.53 -2.55 -0.24
N VAL A 881 11.24 -3.67 -0.91
CA VAL A 881 12.26 -4.49 -1.61
C VAL A 881 13.06 -3.66 -2.60
N ALA A 882 12.45 -2.67 -3.27
CA ALA A 882 13.16 -1.78 -4.19
C ALA A 882 14.25 -0.96 -3.48
N LYS A 883 13.99 -0.53 -2.24
CA LYS A 883 14.96 0.17 -1.40
C LYS A 883 16.02 -0.77 -0.86
N LEU A 884 15.65 -1.99 -0.47
CA LEU A 884 16.60 -3.01 0.00
C LEU A 884 17.58 -3.41 -1.11
N ILE A 885 17.13 -3.61 -2.34
CA ILE A 885 17.98 -3.90 -3.50
C ILE A 885 19.01 -2.77 -3.71
N GLN A 886 18.58 -1.52 -3.64
CA GLN A 886 19.49 -0.37 -3.77
C GLN A 886 20.55 -0.35 -2.67
N GLN A 887 20.15 -0.54 -1.41
CA GLN A 887 21.08 -0.56 -0.26
C GLN A 887 22.06 -1.73 -0.34
N TYR A 888 21.57 -2.90 -0.70
CA TYR A 888 22.41 -4.10 -0.86
C TYR A 888 23.44 -3.93 -1.97
N ALA A 889 23.03 -3.39 -3.12
CA ALA A 889 23.94 -3.15 -4.25
C ALA A 889 25.01 -2.09 -3.91
N GLU A 890 24.65 -1.02 -3.23
CA GLU A 890 25.58 -0.01 -2.74
C GLU A 890 26.64 -0.62 -1.80
N TYR A 891 26.20 -1.39 -0.84
CA TYR A 891 27.10 -2.06 0.10
C TYR A 891 28.04 -3.09 -0.56
N SER A 892 27.55 -3.85 -1.53
CA SER A 892 28.33 -4.81 -2.28
C SER A 892 29.36 -4.16 -3.20
N GLY A 893 28.99 -2.98 -3.78
CA GLY A 893 29.87 -2.18 -4.62
C GLY A 893 31.07 -1.58 -3.87
N ASP A 894 30.87 -1.11 -2.66
CA ASP A 894 31.92 -0.55 -1.80
C ASP A 894 32.97 -1.61 -1.37
N ARG A 895 32.60 -2.88 -1.37
CA ARG A 895 33.52 -3.99 -1.07
C ARG A 895 34.42 -4.40 -2.24
N THR A 896 34.04 -4.07 -3.47
CA THR A 896 34.76 -4.41 -4.69
C THR A 896 35.68 -3.29 -5.17
N SER A 897 35.57 -2.09 -4.60
CA SER A 897 36.45 -0.94 -4.78
C SER A 897 37.48 -0.78 -3.64
#